data_6ac0c958a69a48956f038fa0b6a8e043
#
_entry.id   6ac0c958a69a48956f038fa0b6a8e043
#
_cell.length_a   1.000
_cell.length_b   1.000
_cell.length_c   1.000
_cell.angle_alpha   90.00
_cell.angle_beta   90.00
_cell.angle_gamma   90.00
#
_symmetry.space_group_name_H-M   'P 1'
#
loop_
_entity.id
_entity.type
_entity.pdbx_description
1 polymer ?
#
loop_
_entity_poly.entity_id
_entity_poly.type
_entity_poly.pdbx_seq_one_letter_code
_entity_poly.pdbx_strand_id
1 'polypeptide(L)'
;MTCKSPRFWAIFALQVIVVATCLQAADEPLHVRIDQLVKAGHVGKVAQPASDGEFLRRLYLDLLGRIPSSTEARDFLDDKSADKRLKWIEKTLEQPEYARHMANTFDVMLMERRGEKHVKNNEWRSYLEQSFTANKPWSTLAREILSADGIDPKLRPAARFYMDRDAEVNRLTRDVGRMFFGIDLECAQCHDHPLIDDYYQSHYYGIYAFLNRGYLYEDKKAKKHYYAEKAEGYVTFKSVFTEESGRTGPRVPGGVTIEEPSFNKGQEYVEKPRGSFPEPKFSRRQQLAEQATNGTNRLFNQNIANRLWAHMMGRGLVEPVDLQHTDNPPTDPKLLELLAQNLVVNQFDMKSFLKELALTETYQRAVDVPQDLAEQAAQIAEQIPAIEAEHKRLLEIAEKSADALEKVREEVAAETTKVEPTITAFLKVEQALAEAKKKLDAANTAASKVQTALGSQQELAKALAEAAESAAVAAKLLPDDKELAAAVASFKKRGEPLPAEIEKLTKDLATKQAATKVETDKLAAAQETTNKSRAELKTALEPLRALEQRSEVANRQRETEKLTAANVLQRLTTAKNLVQYNELRVAAVASQAEADKSAQALASAKEQQQKINSQLQGEQKTLAEAATADAAAQKTVAESRGKLTTTEETVKALAAASAKAEVIKKKLPKEKELVAAADTLKGRHDALAKQVDPLKKQVAEHQTAAEATATRLTAAQKTVAATNEKLAAAQTEVDKLQPIHDRADSDRQQRDSALDKLVSEWSNQFAISTIAPLSPEQLARSMMQATGQIERHRVAVTAELEKKTPLSDEDKKNAEKVAKRATEIENGTRAKVAANIAEFVKKFGGAPGQPQNQFFATVDQALFLANGGMVQSWLAPGGENLVSRLVKNEDFQAIAEELYLSILTRRPSAEEVADIQQFLTERKDEKTLGVQEIAWALLTSAEFRFSY
;
A
#
# COMPACT_ATOMS: atom_id res chain seq x y z
N MET A 1 -58.82 -47.11 -1.35
CA MET A 1 -59.16 -45.83 -1.98
C MET A 1 -57.90 -45.27 -2.67
N THR A 2 -57.80 -45.48 -3.94
CA THR A 2 -56.65 -45.09 -4.78
C THR A 2 -56.84 -43.67 -5.32
N CYS A 3 -56.03 -42.74 -4.83
CA CYS A 3 -56.04 -41.40 -5.37
C CYS A 3 -54.90 -41.31 -6.42
N LYS A 4 -55.25 -41.46 -7.69
CA LYS A 4 -54.35 -41.25 -8.84
C LYS A 4 -54.47 -39.77 -9.28
N SER A 5 -53.58 -38.91 -8.89
CA SER A 5 -53.46 -37.55 -9.50
C SER A 5 -52.13 -37.50 -10.27
N PRO A 6 -52.15 -37.30 -11.62
CA PRO A 6 -50.95 -37.21 -12.42
C PRO A 6 -50.08 -35.95 -12.11
N ARG A 7 -50.63 -34.98 -11.41
CA ARG A 7 -49.89 -33.76 -10.99
C ARG A 7 -48.84 -33.99 -9.89
N PHE A 8 -49.02 -35.04 -9.05
CA PHE A 8 -48.04 -35.36 -7.99
C PHE A 8 -46.76 -35.98 -8.56
N TRP A 9 -46.87 -36.76 -9.63
CA TRP A 9 -45.69 -37.37 -10.28
C TRP A 9 -44.90 -36.36 -11.12
N ALA A 10 -45.54 -35.36 -11.71
CA ALA A 10 -44.87 -34.27 -12.46
C ALA A 10 -44.03 -33.36 -11.56
N ILE A 11 -44.54 -33.04 -10.32
CA ILE A 11 -43.78 -32.23 -9.35
C ILE A 11 -42.60 -33.04 -8.78
N PHE A 12 -42.79 -34.34 -8.53
CA PHE A 12 -41.72 -35.22 -8.04
C PHE A 12 -40.64 -35.46 -9.11
N ALA A 13 -41.00 -35.59 -10.36
CA ALA A 13 -40.10 -35.73 -11.47
C ALA A 13 -39.31 -34.40 -11.72
N LEU A 14 -39.96 -33.27 -11.56
CA LEU A 14 -39.28 -31.95 -11.66
C LEU A 14 -38.32 -31.73 -10.52
N GLN A 15 -38.63 -32.13 -9.30
CA GLN A 15 -37.73 -32.08 -8.15
C GLN A 15 -36.54 -33.04 -8.28
N VAL A 16 -36.76 -34.23 -8.83
CA VAL A 16 -35.68 -35.21 -9.09
C VAL A 16 -34.75 -34.72 -10.22
N ILE A 17 -35.29 -34.08 -11.26
CA ILE A 17 -34.47 -33.50 -12.34
C ILE A 17 -33.67 -32.27 -11.81
N VAL A 18 -34.25 -31.43 -10.98
CA VAL A 18 -33.52 -30.29 -10.36
C VAL A 18 -32.43 -30.79 -9.40
N VAL A 19 -32.72 -31.85 -8.61
CA VAL A 19 -31.70 -32.44 -7.73
C VAL A 19 -30.62 -33.19 -8.54
N ALA A 20 -30.98 -33.85 -9.67
CA ALA A 20 -30.00 -34.53 -10.51
C ALA A 20 -29.08 -33.51 -11.27
N THR A 21 -29.62 -32.36 -11.70
CA THR A 21 -28.81 -31.30 -12.32
C THR A 21 -27.93 -30.56 -11.28
N CYS A 22 -28.40 -30.44 -10.03
CA CYS A 22 -27.56 -29.94 -8.94
C CYS A 22 -26.44 -30.92 -8.51
N LEU A 23 -26.70 -32.23 -8.60
CA LEU A 23 -25.69 -33.26 -8.32
C LEU A 23 -24.63 -33.40 -9.42
N GLN A 24 -24.97 -33.16 -10.70
CA GLN A 24 -23.98 -33.15 -11.78
C GLN A 24 -23.09 -31.90 -11.78
N ALA A 25 -23.60 -30.77 -11.28
CA ALA A 25 -22.79 -29.54 -11.13
C ALA A 25 -21.82 -29.60 -9.95
N ALA A 26 -21.92 -30.57 -9.04
CA ALA A 26 -21.04 -30.75 -7.90
C ALA A 26 -19.76 -31.57 -8.22
N ASP A 27 -19.68 -32.16 -9.40
CA ASP A 27 -18.52 -33.02 -9.78
C ASP A 27 -17.43 -32.28 -10.58
N GLU A 28 -17.69 -31.04 -11.04
CA GLU A 28 -16.72 -30.29 -11.84
C GLU A 28 -15.79 -29.45 -10.94
N PRO A 29 -14.45 -29.56 -11.12
CA PRO A 29 -13.49 -28.79 -10.31
C PRO A 29 -13.75 -27.28 -10.33
N LEU A 30 -13.44 -26.58 -9.24
CA LEU A 30 -13.70 -25.15 -9.11
C LEU A 30 -13.01 -24.33 -10.22
N HIS A 31 -11.76 -24.64 -10.54
CA HIS A 31 -11.01 -23.92 -11.59
C HIS A 31 -11.71 -23.99 -12.96
N VAL A 32 -12.31 -25.12 -13.33
CA VAL A 32 -13.04 -25.27 -14.60
C VAL A 32 -14.30 -24.39 -14.61
N ARG A 33 -15.05 -24.38 -13.50
CA ARG A 33 -16.26 -23.55 -13.35
C ARG A 33 -15.92 -22.05 -13.37
N ILE A 34 -14.79 -21.65 -12.78
CA ILE A 34 -14.28 -20.28 -12.84
C ILE A 34 -14.04 -19.88 -14.30
N ASP A 35 -13.29 -20.70 -15.06
CA ASP A 35 -12.94 -20.38 -16.44
C ASP A 35 -14.17 -20.34 -17.36
N GLN A 36 -15.17 -21.18 -17.11
CA GLN A 36 -16.46 -21.14 -17.82
C GLN A 36 -17.18 -19.80 -17.58
N LEU A 37 -17.24 -19.32 -16.33
CA LEU A 37 -17.89 -18.04 -16.01
C LEU A 37 -17.11 -16.86 -16.61
N VAL A 38 -15.79 -16.83 -16.47
CA VAL A 38 -14.97 -15.76 -17.06
C VAL A 38 -15.12 -15.73 -18.58
N LYS A 39 -15.12 -16.90 -19.26
CA LYS A 39 -15.35 -16.98 -20.71
C LYS A 39 -16.76 -16.53 -21.10
N ALA A 40 -17.78 -16.89 -20.31
CA ALA A 40 -19.16 -16.48 -20.58
C ALA A 40 -19.40 -14.99 -20.34
N GLY A 41 -18.69 -14.38 -19.41
CA GLY A 41 -18.77 -12.95 -19.11
C GLY A 41 -18.01 -12.06 -20.08
N HIS A 42 -17.05 -12.61 -20.82
CA HIS A 42 -16.18 -11.86 -21.73
C HIS A 42 -16.70 -11.90 -23.17
N VAL A 43 -16.49 -10.77 -23.88
CA VAL A 43 -16.80 -10.67 -25.31
C VAL A 43 -15.48 -10.65 -26.09
N GLY A 44 -15.28 -11.62 -26.99
CA GLY A 44 -14.06 -11.79 -27.77
C GLY A 44 -13.11 -12.86 -27.23
N LYS A 45 -11.91 -12.95 -27.82
CA LYS A 45 -10.88 -13.90 -27.40
C LYS A 45 -10.14 -13.36 -26.17
N VAL A 46 -9.82 -14.26 -25.27
CA VAL A 46 -8.91 -13.99 -24.13
C VAL A 46 -7.46 -14.22 -24.55
N ALA A 47 -6.51 -13.70 -23.77
CA ALA A 47 -5.09 -13.91 -24.02
C ALA A 47 -4.70 -15.40 -24.06
N GLN A 48 -3.63 -15.69 -24.78
CA GLN A 48 -3.01 -17.02 -24.79
C GLN A 48 -2.44 -17.35 -23.40
N PRO A 49 -2.16 -18.64 -23.12
CA PRO A 49 -1.46 -18.99 -21.91
C PRO A 49 -0.11 -18.28 -21.80
N ALA A 50 0.23 -17.81 -20.61
CA ALA A 50 1.52 -17.23 -20.27
C ALA A 50 2.68 -18.18 -20.58
N SER A 51 3.82 -17.64 -20.93
CA SER A 51 5.05 -18.41 -21.04
C SER A 51 5.36 -19.12 -19.71
N ASP A 52 6.14 -20.18 -19.76
CA ASP A 52 6.52 -20.92 -18.55
C ASP A 52 7.32 -20.05 -17.55
N GLY A 53 8.15 -19.14 -18.06
CA GLY A 53 8.88 -18.19 -17.20
C GLY A 53 7.96 -17.21 -16.48
N GLU A 54 7.02 -16.64 -17.21
CA GLU A 54 5.99 -15.73 -16.70
C GLU A 54 5.11 -16.43 -15.65
N PHE A 55 4.60 -17.62 -15.97
CA PHE A 55 3.81 -18.43 -15.03
C PHE A 55 4.58 -18.74 -13.73
N LEU A 56 5.83 -19.20 -13.84
CA LEU A 56 6.63 -19.55 -12.68
C LEU A 56 6.93 -18.35 -11.80
N ARG A 57 7.30 -17.22 -12.42
CA ARG A 57 7.54 -15.97 -11.71
C ARG A 57 6.32 -15.53 -10.93
N ARG A 58 5.15 -15.49 -11.56
CA ARG A 58 3.87 -15.15 -10.94
C ARG A 58 3.56 -16.06 -9.76
N LEU A 59 3.64 -17.37 -9.98
CA LEU A 59 3.37 -18.38 -8.94
C LEU A 59 4.24 -18.17 -7.68
N TYR A 60 5.54 -17.92 -7.87
CA TYR A 60 6.46 -17.71 -6.75
C TYR A 60 6.22 -16.39 -6.02
N LEU A 61 5.92 -15.33 -6.76
CA LEU A 61 5.59 -14.04 -6.16
C LEU A 61 4.30 -14.13 -5.33
N ASP A 62 3.26 -14.78 -5.85
CA ASP A 62 1.95 -14.82 -5.20
C ASP A 62 1.91 -15.82 -4.03
N LEU A 63 2.61 -16.95 -4.11
CA LEU A 63 2.56 -17.98 -3.08
C LEU A 63 3.73 -17.92 -2.10
N LEU A 64 4.93 -17.49 -2.53
CA LEU A 64 6.13 -17.47 -1.69
C LEU A 64 6.64 -16.06 -1.36
N GLY A 65 6.18 -15.03 -2.09
CA GLY A 65 6.58 -13.64 -1.89
C GLY A 65 8.01 -13.33 -2.32
N ARG A 66 8.55 -14.11 -3.25
CA ARG A 66 9.86 -13.94 -3.89
C ARG A 66 9.87 -14.50 -5.31
N ILE A 67 10.84 -14.10 -6.11
CA ILE A 67 11.10 -14.78 -7.38
C ILE A 67 11.77 -16.14 -7.14
N PRO A 68 11.69 -17.09 -8.09
CA PRO A 68 12.47 -18.33 -8.01
C PRO A 68 13.97 -18.05 -8.09
N SER A 69 14.79 -18.96 -7.59
CA SER A 69 16.22 -18.99 -7.87
C SER A 69 16.47 -19.41 -9.33
N SER A 70 17.68 -19.13 -9.86
CA SER A 70 18.04 -19.58 -11.21
C SER A 70 17.97 -21.10 -11.37
N THR A 71 18.25 -21.86 -10.31
CA THR A 71 18.10 -23.33 -10.29
C THR A 71 16.63 -23.73 -10.37
N GLU A 72 15.76 -23.17 -9.53
CA GLU A 72 14.31 -23.43 -9.57
C GLU A 72 13.72 -23.06 -10.94
N ALA A 73 14.16 -21.93 -11.51
CA ALA A 73 13.71 -21.51 -12.84
C ALA A 73 14.17 -22.49 -13.94
N ARG A 74 15.44 -22.92 -13.90
CA ARG A 74 15.99 -23.87 -14.86
C ARG A 74 15.28 -25.24 -14.77
N ASP A 75 15.11 -25.76 -13.55
CA ASP A 75 14.43 -27.03 -13.30
C ASP A 75 13.02 -27.05 -13.88
N PHE A 76 12.26 -25.94 -13.71
CA PHE A 76 10.91 -25.83 -14.26
C PHE A 76 10.89 -25.66 -15.78
N LEU A 77 11.75 -24.82 -16.34
CA LEU A 77 11.80 -24.55 -17.78
C LEU A 77 12.27 -25.77 -18.57
N ASP A 78 13.13 -26.61 -17.99
CA ASP A 78 13.64 -27.82 -18.62
C ASP A 78 12.70 -29.04 -18.46
N ASP A 79 11.77 -29.00 -17.49
CA ASP A 79 10.75 -30.05 -17.33
C ASP A 79 9.81 -30.04 -18.54
N LYS A 80 9.70 -31.18 -19.21
CA LYS A 80 8.84 -31.39 -20.39
C LYS A 80 7.54 -32.15 -20.05
N SER A 81 7.27 -32.43 -18.78
CA SER A 81 6.05 -33.12 -18.37
C SER A 81 4.82 -32.21 -18.60
N ALA A 82 3.74 -32.80 -19.09
CA ALA A 82 2.50 -32.07 -19.40
C ALA A 82 1.81 -31.51 -18.14
N ASP A 83 2.04 -32.13 -16.99
CA ASP A 83 1.47 -31.75 -15.69
C ASP A 83 2.43 -30.94 -14.81
N LYS A 84 3.52 -30.42 -15.39
CA LYS A 84 4.54 -29.67 -14.62
C LYS A 84 3.96 -28.48 -13.82
N ARG A 85 3.02 -27.72 -14.40
CA ARG A 85 2.40 -26.59 -13.71
C ARG A 85 1.64 -27.05 -12.47
N LEU A 86 0.85 -28.10 -12.55
CA LEU A 86 0.15 -28.69 -11.40
C LEU A 86 1.14 -29.11 -10.30
N LYS A 87 2.19 -29.86 -10.68
CA LYS A 87 3.21 -30.32 -9.75
C LYS A 87 3.92 -29.18 -9.04
N TRP A 88 4.20 -28.09 -9.76
CA TRP A 88 4.87 -26.93 -9.17
C TRP A 88 3.94 -26.09 -8.29
N ILE A 89 2.65 -25.98 -8.63
CA ILE A 89 1.64 -25.40 -7.74
C ILE A 89 1.61 -26.16 -6.41
N GLU A 90 1.50 -27.47 -6.45
CA GLU A 90 1.47 -28.32 -5.25
C GLU A 90 2.78 -28.20 -4.44
N LYS A 91 3.93 -28.32 -5.11
CA LYS A 91 5.25 -28.14 -4.48
C LYS A 91 5.40 -26.78 -3.80
N THR A 92 4.92 -25.71 -4.43
CA THR A 92 5.01 -24.34 -3.89
C THR A 92 4.14 -24.18 -2.65
N LEU A 93 2.93 -24.70 -2.65
CA LEU A 93 2.02 -24.68 -1.50
C LEU A 93 2.52 -25.48 -0.30
N GLU A 94 3.39 -26.47 -0.49
CA GLU A 94 3.99 -27.29 0.57
C GLU A 94 5.24 -26.61 1.20
N GLN A 95 5.81 -25.59 0.56
CA GLN A 95 7.00 -24.91 1.09
C GLN A 95 6.67 -24.09 2.35
N PRO A 96 7.54 -24.05 3.35
CA PRO A 96 7.35 -23.22 4.55
C PRO A 96 7.23 -21.71 4.23
N GLU A 97 7.79 -21.28 3.09
CA GLU A 97 7.67 -19.91 2.59
C GLU A 97 6.22 -19.49 2.33
N TYR A 98 5.36 -20.43 1.91
CA TYR A 98 3.93 -20.19 1.71
C TYR A 98 3.28 -19.64 2.99
N ALA A 99 3.41 -20.36 4.10
CA ALA A 99 2.82 -19.94 5.37
C ALA A 99 3.34 -18.58 5.84
N ARG A 100 4.62 -18.30 5.60
CA ARG A 100 5.26 -17.02 5.92
C ARG A 100 4.77 -15.87 5.05
N HIS A 101 4.63 -16.13 3.76
CA HIS A 101 4.11 -15.13 2.83
C HIS A 101 2.66 -14.79 3.14
N MET A 102 1.81 -15.79 3.33
CA MET A 102 0.42 -15.59 3.72
C MET A 102 0.29 -14.89 5.08
N ALA A 103 1.13 -15.24 6.06
CA ALA A 103 1.17 -14.52 7.34
C ALA A 103 1.52 -13.03 7.15
N ASN A 104 2.44 -12.71 6.26
CA ASN A 104 2.80 -11.31 5.95
C ASN A 104 1.66 -10.58 5.20
N THR A 105 1.04 -11.23 4.23
CA THR A 105 -0.11 -10.70 3.49
C THR A 105 -1.27 -10.38 4.42
N PHE A 106 -1.59 -11.29 5.35
CA PHE A 106 -2.66 -11.08 6.33
C PHE A 106 -2.27 -10.10 7.45
N ASP A 107 -1.00 -9.99 7.82
CA ASP A 107 -0.52 -8.91 8.70
C ASP A 107 -0.77 -7.54 8.06
N VAL A 108 -0.41 -7.38 6.78
CA VAL A 108 -0.68 -6.14 6.03
C VAL A 108 -2.19 -5.88 5.91
N MET A 109 -2.99 -6.90 5.59
CA MET A 109 -4.44 -6.78 5.46
C MET A 109 -5.11 -6.36 6.79
N LEU A 110 -4.72 -6.98 7.92
CA LEU A 110 -5.39 -6.80 9.21
C LEU A 110 -4.78 -5.66 10.04
N MET A 111 -3.50 -5.39 9.91
CA MET A 111 -2.80 -4.39 10.72
C MET A 111 -2.26 -3.19 9.93
N GLU A 112 -2.32 -3.21 8.58
CA GLU A 112 -1.89 -2.09 7.72
C GLU A 112 -0.51 -1.54 8.10
N ARG A 113 0.43 -2.43 8.44
CA ARG A 113 1.79 -2.08 8.93
C ARG A 113 1.82 -1.22 10.19
N ARG A 114 0.76 -1.25 11.03
CA ARG A 114 0.72 -0.53 12.32
C ARG A 114 1.85 -0.99 13.23
N GLY A 115 2.46 -0.03 13.93
CA GLY A 115 3.47 -0.30 14.96
C GLY A 115 2.90 -1.11 16.13
N GLU A 116 3.77 -1.79 16.87
CA GLU A 116 3.40 -2.52 18.08
C GLU A 116 3.12 -1.56 19.26
N LYS A 117 2.11 -1.86 20.05
CA LYS A 117 1.80 -1.16 21.31
C LYS A 117 1.68 -2.10 22.50
N HIS A 118 0.72 -3.02 22.46
CA HIS A 118 0.35 -3.91 23.55
C HIS A 118 0.67 -5.37 23.29
N VAL A 119 0.82 -5.73 22.02
CA VAL A 119 1.23 -7.05 21.54
C VAL A 119 2.41 -6.88 20.59
N LYS A 120 3.46 -7.66 20.81
CA LYS A 120 4.68 -7.59 20.00
C LYS A 120 4.44 -8.10 18.57
N ASN A 121 5.08 -7.45 17.60
CA ASN A 121 4.99 -7.83 16.19
C ASN A 121 5.39 -9.28 15.94
N ASN A 122 6.42 -9.76 16.62
CA ASN A 122 6.89 -11.14 16.47
C ASN A 122 5.89 -12.17 17.01
N GLU A 123 5.17 -11.88 18.11
CA GLU A 123 4.14 -12.77 18.67
C GLU A 123 2.96 -12.90 17.68
N TRP A 124 2.51 -11.77 17.16
CA TRP A 124 1.44 -11.72 16.15
C TRP A 124 1.80 -12.44 14.85
N ARG A 125 2.98 -12.17 14.30
CA ARG A 125 3.44 -12.82 13.06
C ARG A 125 3.63 -14.32 13.24
N SER A 126 4.17 -14.75 14.38
CA SER A 126 4.30 -16.18 14.70
C SER A 126 2.94 -16.86 14.82
N TYR A 127 1.94 -16.19 15.40
CA TYR A 127 0.57 -16.70 15.47
C TYR A 127 -0.04 -16.88 14.07
N LEU A 128 0.11 -15.90 13.18
CA LEU A 128 -0.35 -16.02 11.80
C LEU A 128 0.40 -17.13 11.05
N GLU A 129 1.72 -17.17 11.15
CA GLU A 129 2.54 -18.19 10.48
C GLU A 129 2.16 -19.61 10.93
N GLN A 130 1.98 -19.83 12.23
CA GLN A 130 1.48 -21.11 12.76
C GLN A 130 0.07 -21.44 12.24
N SER A 131 -0.81 -20.45 12.12
CA SER A 131 -2.15 -20.62 11.59
C SER A 131 -2.14 -21.09 10.13
N PHE A 132 -1.29 -20.47 9.28
CA PHE A 132 -1.14 -20.86 7.87
C PHE A 132 -0.38 -22.18 7.70
N THR A 133 0.61 -22.46 8.53
CA THR A 133 1.30 -23.76 8.56
C THR A 133 0.34 -24.89 8.88
N ALA A 134 -0.57 -24.69 9.83
CA ALA A 134 -1.61 -25.63 10.20
C ALA A 134 -2.81 -25.63 9.22
N ASN A 135 -2.78 -24.85 8.16
CA ASN A 135 -3.90 -24.60 7.25
C ASN A 135 -5.21 -24.28 8.00
N LYS A 136 -5.14 -23.42 9.02
CA LYS A 136 -6.29 -23.03 9.83
C LYS A 136 -7.35 -22.37 8.93
N PRO A 137 -8.63 -22.84 8.97
CA PRO A 137 -9.72 -22.22 8.20
C PRO A 137 -9.83 -20.72 8.48
N TRP A 138 -10.12 -19.93 7.45
CA TRP A 138 -10.30 -18.48 7.62
C TRP A 138 -11.41 -18.15 8.63
N SER A 139 -12.53 -18.88 8.62
CA SER A 139 -13.61 -18.68 9.58
C SER A 139 -13.14 -18.85 11.04
N THR A 140 -12.25 -19.81 11.30
CA THR A 140 -11.65 -20.03 12.61
C THR A 140 -10.67 -18.92 12.98
N LEU A 141 -9.76 -18.55 12.06
CA LEU A 141 -8.78 -17.47 12.27
C LEU A 141 -9.49 -16.13 12.54
N ALA A 142 -10.50 -15.78 11.74
CA ALA A 142 -11.29 -14.57 11.92
C ALA A 142 -12.07 -14.59 13.24
N ARG A 143 -12.66 -15.73 13.62
CA ARG A 143 -13.36 -15.92 14.91
C ARG A 143 -12.40 -15.69 16.06
N GLU A 144 -11.23 -16.27 16.05
CA GLU A 144 -10.20 -16.07 17.07
C GLU A 144 -9.83 -14.59 17.20
N ILE A 145 -9.60 -13.90 16.07
CA ILE A 145 -9.25 -12.46 16.07
C ILE A 145 -10.40 -11.60 16.61
N LEU A 146 -11.63 -11.83 16.12
CA LEU A 146 -12.80 -11.05 16.52
C LEU A 146 -13.27 -11.35 17.96
N SER A 147 -12.96 -12.51 18.51
CA SER A 147 -13.34 -12.89 19.89
C SER A 147 -12.22 -12.73 20.92
N ALA A 148 -10.97 -12.45 20.50
CA ALA A 148 -9.84 -12.41 21.43
C ALA A 148 -9.93 -11.27 22.45
N ASP A 149 -9.62 -11.57 23.72
CA ASP A 149 -9.47 -10.59 24.80
C ASP A 149 -8.02 -10.49 25.32
N GLY A 150 -7.19 -11.44 24.96
CA GLY A 150 -5.80 -11.52 25.35
C GLY A 150 -5.54 -12.24 26.67
N ILE A 151 -6.58 -12.85 27.30
CA ILE A 151 -6.45 -13.62 28.54
C ILE A 151 -5.79 -14.98 28.27
N ASP A 152 -6.30 -15.72 27.27
CA ASP A 152 -5.66 -16.96 26.86
C ASP A 152 -4.28 -16.66 26.23
N PRO A 153 -3.18 -17.17 26.81
CA PRO A 153 -1.83 -16.94 26.27
C PRO A 153 -1.66 -17.38 24.82
N LYS A 154 -2.37 -18.40 24.37
CA LYS A 154 -2.31 -18.91 22.99
C LYS A 154 -3.00 -17.96 21.99
N LEU A 155 -4.09 -17.33 22.43
CA LEU A 155 -4.89 -16.40 21.62
C LEU A 155 -4.55 -14.93 21.91
N ARG A 156 -3.66 -14.65 22.86
CA ARG A 156 -3.23 -13.28 23.15
C ARG A 156 -2.75 -12.51 21.92
N PRO A 157 -1.97 -13.12 21.00
CA PRO A 157 -1.56 -12.42 19.79
C PRO A 157 -2.75 -11.96 18.94
N ALA A 158 -3.83 -12.73 18.87
CA ALA A 158 -5.04 -12.36 18.11
C ALA A 158 -5.73 -11.10 18.64
N ALA A 159 -5.65 -10.84 19.96
CA ALA A 159 -6.18 -9.62 20.57
C ALA A 159 -5.45 -8.33 20.15
N ARG A 160 -4.32 -8.44 19.41
CA ARG A 160 -3.61 -7.31 18.83
C ARG A 160 -4.54 -6.42 18.01
N PHE A 161 -5.47 -7.03 17.27
CA PHE A 161 -6.42 -6.32 16.44
C PHE A 161 -7.17 -5.23 17.21
N TYR A 162 -7.62 -5.53 18.42
CA TYR A 162 -8.31 -4.58 19.30
C TYR A 162 -7.36 -3.69 20.09
N MET A 163 -6.34 -4.29 20.70
CA MET A 163 -5.50 -3.59 21.68
C MET A 163 -4.59 -2.54 21.02
N ASP A 164 -3.97 -2.86 19.89
CA ASP A 164 -3.06 -1.92 19.20
C ASP A 164 -3.83 -0.81 18.43
N ARG A 165 -5.17 -0.87 18.45
CA ARG A 165 -6.09 0.22 18.08
C ARG A 165 -6.62 1.01 19.29
N ASP A 166 -6.00 0.81 20.47
CA ASP A 166 -6.37 1.47 21.75
C ASP A 166 -7.81 1.20 22.19
N ALA A 167 -8.45 0.13 21.72
CA ALA A 167 -9.86 -0.14 21.89
C ALA A 167 -10.78 1.05 21.47
N GLU A 168 -10.30 1.91 20.54
CA GLU A 168 -11.06 3.06 20.08
C GLU A 168 -12.20 2.58 19.17
N VAL A 169 -13.43 2.73 19.66
CA VAL A 169 -14.60 2.06 19.07
C VAL A 169 -14.91 2.49 17.65
N ASN A 170 -14.72 3.76 17.29
CA ASN A 170 -15.01 4.23 15.93
C ASN A 170 -14.01 3.66 14.94
N ARG A 171 -12.72 3.66 15.28
CA ARG A 171 -11.67 3.04 14.46
C ARG A 171 -11.92 1.54 14.28
N LEU A 172 -12.23 0.86 15.38
CA LEU A 172 -12.55 -0.57 15.34
C LEU A 172 -13.77 -0.86 14.47
N THR A 173 -14.81 -0.03 14.54
CA THR A 173 -16.03 -0.18 13.74
C THR A 173 -15.72 -0.08 12.24
N ARG A 174 -14.94 0.94 11.82
CA ARG A 174 -14.51 1.12 10.43
C ARG A 174 -13.62 -0.03 9.96
N ASP A 175 -12.61 -0.39 10.75
CA ASP A 175 -11.66 -1.44 10.38
C ASP A 175 -12.33 -2.83 10.33
N VAL A 176 -13.29 -3.13 11.21
CA VAL A 176 -14.10 -4.36 11.13
C VAL A 176 -14.95 -4.37 9.87
N GLY A 177 -15.60 -3.25 9.50
CA GLY A 177 -16.36 -3.10 8.27
C GLY A 177 -15.50 -3.38 7.02
N ARG A 178 -14.37 -2.71 6.91
CA ARG A 178 -13.46 -2.85 5.75
C ARG A 178 -12.80 -4.24 5.67
N MET A 179 -12.23 -4.71 6.78
CA MET A 179 -11.36 -5.89 6.74
C MET A 179 -12.14 -7.21 6.73
N PHE A 180 -13.28 -7.27 7.41
CA PHE A 180 -14.05 -8.51 7.50
C PHE A 180 -15.30 -8.54 6.61
N PHE A 181 -15.89 -7.39 6.29
CA PHE A 181 -17.09 -7.32 5.46
C PHE A 181 -16.89 -6.65 4.10
N GLY A 182 -15.73 -6.07 3.83
CA GLY A 182 -15.42 -5.43 2.55
C GLY A 182 -16.19 -4.13 2.28
N ILE A 183 -16.63 -3.43 3.34
CA ILE A 183 -17.40 -2.19 3.25
C ILE A 183 -16.72 -1.07 4.05
N ASP A 184 -16.57 0.09 3.44
CA ASP A 184 -16.07 1.28 4.12
C ASP A 184 -17.23 2.16 4.59
N LEU A 185 -17.51 2.13 5.88
CA LEU A 185 -18.59 2.84 6.52
C LEU A 185 -18.14 4.17 7.16
N GLU A 186 -17.02 4.76 6.75
CA GLU A 186 -16.51 5.97 7.39
C GLU A 186 -17.53 7.13 7.35
N CYS A 187 -18.14 7.38 6.19
CA CYS A 187 -19.18 8.41 6.04
C CYS A 187 -20.45 8.08 6.83
N ALA A 188 -20.79 6.79 6.93
CA ALA A 188 -21.97 6.31 7.64
C ALA A 188 -21.90 6.49 9.17
N GLN A 189 -20.80 6.96 9.72
CA GLN A 189 -20.69 7.36 11.12
C GLN A 189 -21.58 8.58 11.44
N CYS A 190 -21.73 9.53 10.51
CA CYS A 190 -22.39 10.81 10.77
C CYS A 190 -23.75 10.94 10.08
N HIS A 191 -23.95 10.26 8.97
CA HIS A 191 -25.18 10.28 8.14
C HIS A 191 -25.15 9.10 7.18
N ASP A 192 -26.27 8.79 6.55
CA ASP A 192 -26.31 7.84 5.43
C ASP A 192 -25.38 8.33 4.31
N HIS A 193 -24.71 7.42 3.61
CA HIS A 193 -23.70 7.80 2.64
C HIS A 193 -24.35 8.62 1.49
N PRO A 194 -23.79 9.81 1.13
CA PRO A 194 -24.49 10.74 0.21
C PRO A 194 -24.52 10.26 -1.25
N LEU A 195 -23.69 9.30 -1.62
CA LEU A 195 -23.50 8.80 -2.99
C LEU A 195 -23.65 7.28 -3.11
N ILE A 196 -23.71 6.56 -1.99
CA ILE A 196 -23.80 5.10 -1.99
C ILE A 196 -25.06 4.71 -1.23
N ASP A 197 -26.05 4.27 -1.97
CA ASP A 197 -27.39 3.92 -1.45
C ASP A 197 -27.39 2.74 -0.47
N ASP A 198 -26.31 1.96 -0.42
CA ASP A 198 -26.20 0.75 0.41
C ASP A 198 -25.56 1.01 1.78
N TYR A 199 -24.99 2.20 2.01
CA TYR A 199 -24.23 2.51 3.22
C TYR A 199 -25.04 3.40 4.17
N TYR A 200 -25.80 2.76 5.07
CA TYR A 200 -26.63 3.43 6.06
C TYR A 200 -25.91 3.65 7.38
N GLN A 201 -26.23 4.73 8.06
CA GLN A 201 -25.78 5.02 9.42
C GLN A 201 -26.11 3.85 10.37
N SER A 202 -27.24 3.20 10.19
CA SER A 202 -27.64 2.00 10.94
C SER A 202 -26.71 0.80 10.74
N HIS A 203 -26.02 0.67 9.61
CA HIS A 203 -25.01 -0.37 9.37
C HIS A 203 -23.74 -0.11 10.21
N TYR A 204 -23.30 1.15 10.24
CA TYR A 204 -22.16 1.56 11.07
C TYR A 204 -22.45 1.28 12.55
N TYR A 205 -23.60 1.78 13.05
CA TYR A 205 -23.96 1.62 14.46
C TYR A 205 -24.35 0.19 14.82
N GLY A 206 -24.72 -0.64 13.89
CA GLY A 206 -24.89 -2.09 14.10
C GLY A 206 -23.58 -2.77 14.51
N ILE A 207 -22.49 -2.51 13.79
CA ILE A 207 -21.13 -2.99 14.17
C ILE A 207 -20.66 -2.30 15.45
N TYR A 208 -20.83 -0.98 15.52
CA TYR A 208 -20.47 -0.18 16.70
C TYR A 208 -21.10 -0.74 17.99
N ALA A 209 -22.35 -1.21 17.91
CA ALA A 209 -23.06 -1.76 19.05
C ALA A 209 -22.44 -3.07 19.60
N PHE A 210 -21.71 -3.83 18.77
CA PHE A 210 -20.91 -4.94 19.29
C PHE A 210 -19.70 -4.48 20.08
N LEU A 211 -19.10 -3.35 19.71
CA LEU A 211 -17.77 -2.92 20.15
C LEU A 211 -17.81 -1.83 21.24
N ASN A 212 -18.92 -1.09 21.38
CA ASN A 212 -19.03 0.05 22.30
C ASN A 212 -18.91 -0.29 23.80
N ARG A 213 -18.98 -1.58 24.14
CA ARG A 213 -18.75 -2.08 25.49
C ARG A 213 -17.29 -2.41 25.76
N GLY A 214 -16.45 -2.47 24.70
CA GLY A 214 -15.03 -2.81 24.78
C GLY A 214 -14.18 -1.67 25.32
N TYR A 215 -13.14 -2.02 26.07
CA TYR A 215 -12.14 -1.07 26.57
C TYR A 215 -10.83 -1.77 26.93
N LEU A 216 -9.73 -1.01 27.00
CA LEU A 216 -8.46 -1.52 27.51
C LEU A 216 -8.51 -1.64 29.04
N TYR A 217 -8.30 -2.84 29.53
CA TYR A 217 -8.14 -3.15 30.95
C TYR A 217 -6.64 -3.36 31.26
N GLU A 218 -6.12 -2.60 32.22
CA GLU A 218 -4.75 -2.76 32.71
C GLU A 218 -4.70 -3.62 33.95
N ASP A 219 -4.05 -4.78 33.86
CA ASP A 219 -3.66 -5.53 35.08
C ASP A 219 -2.33 -4.92 35.60
N LYS A 220 -2.46 -4.11 36.64
CA LYS A 220 -1.31 -3.44 37.28
C LYS A 220 -0.28 -4.39 37.88
N LYS A 221 -0.71 -5.60 38.30
CA LYS A 221 0.20 -6.63 38.87
C LYS A 221 1.00 -7.30 37.75
N ALA A 222 0.35 -7.73 36.70
CA ALA A 222 0.98 -8.35 35.56
C ALA A 222 1.66 -7.33 34.62
N LYS A 223 1.38 -6.02 34.76
CA LYS A 223 1.80 -4.93 33.84
C LYS A 223 1.42 -5.24 32.37
N LYS A 224 0.22 -5.76 32.18
CA LYS A 224 -0.31 -6.18 30.89
C LYS A 224 -1.67 -5.55 30.63
N HIS A 225 -1.93 -5.25 29.34
CA HIS A 225 -3.25 -4.83 28.90
C HIS A 225 -4.02 -6.01 28.33
N TYR A 226 -5.33 -5.94 28.44
CA TYR A 226 -6.31 -6.89 27.92
C TYR A 226 -7.49 -6.11 27.32
N TYR A 227 -8.22 -6.72 26.40
CA TYR A 227 -9.44 -6.15 25.87
C TYR A 227 -10.64 -6.66 26.68
N ALA A 228 -11.13 -5.83 27.58
CA ALA A 228 -12.25 -6.16 28.44
C ALA A 228 -13.57 -5.62 27.85
N GLU A 229 -14.69 -6.17 28.35
CA GLU A 229 -16.04 -5.81 27.90
C GLU A 229 -16.94 -5.53 29.08
N LYS A 230 -17.71 -4.42 29.02
CA LYS A 230 -18.79 -4.12 29.96
C LYS A 230 -20.01 -4.98 29.66
N ALA A 231 -20.75 -5.38 30.67
CA ALA A 231 -21.98 -6.15 30.46
C ALA A 231 -23.16 -5.29 30.00
N GLU A 232 -23.11 -3.97 30.17
CA GLU A 232 -24.20 -3.04 29.88
C GLU A 232 -23.72 -1.91 28.97
N GLY A 233 -24.60 -1.36 28.14
CA GLY A 233 -24.38 -0.23 27.24
C GLY A 233 -25.31 -0.28 26.04
N TYR A 234 -25.97 0.83 25.75
CA TYR A 234 -26.88 1.00 24.62
C TYR A 234 -26.30 1.97 23.58
N VAL A 235 -26.74 1.86 22.33
CA VAL A 235 -26.30 2.73 21.25
C VAL A 235 -27.47 3.52 20.70
N THR A 236 -27.34 4.82 20.76
CA THR A 236 -28.20 5.78 20.05
C THR A 236 -27.32 6.60 19.14
N PHE A 237 -27.83 7.01 17.99
CA PHE A 237 -27.16 7.88 17.06
C PHE A 237 -28.12 8.93 16.53
N LYS A 238 -27.56 10.01 15.98
CA LYS A 238 -28.31 11.10 15.38
C LYS A 238 -27.64 11.50 14.07
N SER A 239 -28.45 11.66 13.03
CA SER A 239 -27.94 12.19 11.75
C SER A 239 -27.56 13.66 11.93
N VAL A 240 -26.38 14.04 11.44
CA VAL A 240 -25.91 15.43 11.49
C VAL A 240 -26.60 16.33 10.48
N PHE A 241 -27.29 15.77 9.49
CA PHE A 241 -27.99 16.52 8.43
C PHE A 241 -29.50 16.63 8.68
N THR A 242 -30.15 15.48 8.95
CA THR A 242 -31.61 15.44 9.13
C THR A 242 -32.04 15.63 10.57
N GLU A 243 -31.09 15.61 11.51
CA GLU A 243 -31.36 15.61 12.95
C GLU A 243 -32.19 14.42 13.46
N GLU A 244 -32.52 13.48 12.59
CA GLU A 244 -33.22 12.26 12.96
C GLU A 244 -32.37 11.42 13.90
N SER A 245 -32.99 10.99 14.97
CA SER A 245 -32.38 10.10 15.96
C SER A 245 -32.71 8.66 15.61
N GLY A 246 -31.67 7.83 15.53
CA GLY A 246 -31.78 6.40 15.32
C GLY A 246 -31.31 5.62 16.53
N ARG A 247 -31.75 4.37 16.61
CA ARG A 247 -31.29 3.39 17.58
C ARG A 247 -31.11 2.05 16.88
N THR A 248 -30.02 1.38 17.19
CA THR A 248 -29.81 0.01 16.71
C THR A 248 -29.23 -0.86 17.81
N GLY A 249 -29.60 -2.14 17.82
CA GLY A 249 -28.89 -3.17 18.56
C GLY A 249 -27.70 -3.70 17.77
N PRO A 250 -26.91 -4.60 18.36
CA PRO A 250 -25.80 -5.25 17.67
C PRO A 250 -26.30 -6.06 16.47
N ARG A 251 -25.79 -5.76 15.27
CA ARG A 251 -26.06 -6.52 14.04
C ARG A 251 -24.86 -6.43 13.11
N VAL A 252 -24.58 -7.51 12.43
CA VAL A 252 -23.60 -7.51 11.32
C VAL A 252 -24.26 -6.94 10.05
N PRO A 253 -23.49 -6.38 9.10
CA PRO A 253 -24.03 -5.96 7.80
C PRO A 253 -24.76 -7.14 7.11
N GLY A 254 -25.94 -6.87 6.55
CA GLY A 254 -26.80 -7.88 5.95
C GLY A 254 -27.47 -8.85 6.94
N GLY A 255 -27.33 -8.61 8.24
CA GLY A 255 -27.93 -9.39 9.31
C GLY A 255 -29.05 -8.66 10.06
N VAL A 256 -29.67 -9.35 11.01
CA VAL A 256 -30.68 -8.80 11.93
C VAL A 256 -30.08 -8.49 13.28
N THR A 257 -30.71 -7.57 14.01
CA THR A 257 -30.34 -7.26 15.42
C THR A 257 -30.42 -8.51 16.28
N ILE A 258 -29.35 -8.82 17.02
CA ILE A 258 -29.33 -9.97 17.94
C ILE A 258 -30.12 -9.68 19.21
N GLU A 259 -30.72 -10.73 19.78
CA GLU A 259 -31.37 -10.65 21.09
C GLU A 259 -30.33 -10.79 22.20
N GLU A 260 -30.36 -9.87 23.16
CA GLU A 260 -29.49 -9.95 24.33
C GLU A 260 -30.26 -10.51 25.55
N PRO A 261 -29.66 -11.46 26.27
CA PRO A 261 -30.25 -11.93 27.50
C PRO A 261 -30.21 -10.84 28.57
N SER A 262 -31.19 -10.80 29.41
CA SER A 262 -31.20 -9.92 30.56
C SER A 262 -30.73 -10.64 31.84
N PHE A 263 -29.90 -9.97 32.60
CA PHE A 263 -29.37 -10.47 33.85
C PHE A 263 -29.83 -9.60 35.02
N ASN A 264 -30.03 -10.24 36.19
CA ASN A 264 -30.22 -9.49 37.41
C ASN A 264 -28.90 -8.80 37.82
N LYS A 265 -29.01 -7.69 38.56
CA LYS A 265 -27.86 -6.95 39.06
C LYS A 265 -26.87 -7.86 39.80
N GLY A 266 -25.61 -7.83 39.35
CA GLY A 266 -24.53 -8.63 39.94
C GLY A 266 -24.44 -10.05 39.42
N GLN A 267 -25.26 -10.41 38.42
CA GLN A 267 -25.25 -11.70 37.73
C GLN A 267 -24.81 -11.57 36.27
N GLU A 268 -24.48 -10.36 35.85
CA GLU A 268 -24.10 -10.02 34.43
C GLU A 268 -22.73 -10.56 34.08
N TYR A 269 -21.88 -10.77 35.08
CA TYR A 269 -20.51 -11.27 34.89
C TYR A 269 -20.42 -12.73 35.36
N VAL A 270 -19.48 -13.48 34.84
CA VAL A 270 -19.15 -14.86 35.25
C VAL A 270 -18.75 -14.84 36.73
N GLU A 271 -17.87 -13.92 37.12
CA GLU A 271 -17.53 -13.59 38.51
C GLU A 271 -17.68 -12.09 38.76
N LYS A 272 -18.02 -11.70 40.02
CA LYS A 272 -18.07 -10.26 40.33
C LYS A 272 -16.71 -9.61 40.19
N PRO A 273 -16.58 -8.56 39.36
CA PRO A 273 -15.30 -7.86 39.15
C PRO A 273 -14.89 -7.15 40.45
N ARG A 274 -14.01 -7.73 41.23
CA ARG A 274 -13.36 -7.11 42.40
C ARG A 274 -11.85 -7.24 42.25
N GLY A 275 -11.28 -6.43 41.32
CA GLY A 275 -9.85 -6.47 41.01
C GLY A 275 -9.43 -7.64 40.13
N SER A 276 -10.39 -8.42 39.59
CA SER A 276 -10.21 -9.44 38.54
C SER A 276 -10.71 -8.92 37.19
N PHE A 277 -10.25 -9.57 36.11
CA PHE A 277 -10.71 -9.29 34.75
C PHE A 277 -12.25 -9.44 34.65
N PRO A 278 -12.99 -8.43 34.16
CA PRO A 278 -14.45 -8.49 34.07
C PRO A 278 -14.88 -9.33 32.85
N GLU A 279 -15.33 -10.52 33.06
CA GLU A 279 -15.86 -11.41 32.02
C GLU A 279 -17.39 -11.38 32.02
N PRO A 280 -18.07 -10.77 31.01
CA PRO A 280 -19.53 -10.77 30.96
C PRO A 280 -20.04 -12.16 30.57
N LYS A 281 -21.19 -12.58 31.13
CA LYS A 281 -21.86 -13.83 30.73
C LYS A 281 -22.35 -13.81 29.29
N PHE A 282 -22.62 -12.62 28.75
CA PHE A 282 -22.97 -12.41 27.36
C PHE A 282 -22.00 -11.38 26.78
N SER A 283 -21.12 -11.85 25.93
CA SER A 283 -20.12 -11.02 25.25
C SER A 283 -20.63 -10.64 23.86
N ARG A 284 -20.84 -9.36 23.62
CA ARG A 284 -21.18 -8.85 22.28
C ARG A 284 -20.05 -9.12 21.26
N ARG A 285 -18.82 -9.06 21.68
CA ARG A 285 -17.65 -9.37 20.87
C ARG A 285 -17.66 -10.82 20.39
N GLN A 286 -17.98 -11.78 21.28
CA GLN A 286 -18.13 -13.19 20.89
C GLN A 286 -19.30 -13.36 19.90
N GLN A 287 -20.39 -12.64 20.08
CA GLN A 287 -21.52 -12.65 19.15
C GLN A 287 -21.14 -12.07 17.79
N LEU A 288 -20.36 -10.99 17.74
CA LEU A 288 -19.81 -10.48 16.47
C LEU A 288 -19.01 -11.56 15.74
N ALA A 289 -18.11 -12.23 16.45
CA ALA A 289 -17.30 -13.30 15.90
C ALA A 289 -18.17 -14.44 15.34
N GLU A 290 -19.19 -14.89 16.11
CA GLU A 290 -20.10 -15.95 15.70
C GLU A 290 -20.93 -15.55 14.48
N GLN A 291 -21.58 -14.40 14.51
CA GLN A 291 -22.44 -13.92 13.41
C GLN A 291 -21.66 -13.68 12.12
N ALA A 292 -20.42 -13.21 12.21
CA ALA A 292 -19.58 -13.00 11.04
C ALA A 292 -19.12 -14.33 10.41
N THR A 293 -18.72 -15.32 11.23
CA THR A 293 -17.93 -16.47 10.75
C THR A 293 -18.69 -17.79 10.63
N ASN A 294 -20.00 -17.79 10.86
CA ASN A 294 -20.84 -19.02 10.82
C ASN A 294 -21.17 -19.50 9.38
N GLY A 295 -20.65 -18.83 8.35
CA GLY A 295 -20.85 -19.16 6.93
C GLY A 295 -22.16 -18.59 6.33
N THR A 296 -23.04 -17.97 7.13
CA THR A 296 -24.30 -17.40 6.61
C THR A 296 -24.17 -15.93 6.17
N ASN A 297 -23.13 -15.21 6.62
CA ASN A 297 -22.96 -13.82 6.27
C ASN A 297 -22.32 -13.69 4.88
N ARG A 298 -23.12 -13.22 3.91
CA ARG A 298 -22.71 -13.09 2.50
C ARG A 298 -21.50 -12.15 2.34
N LEU A 299 -21.51 -10.97 2.98
CA LEU A 299 -20.44 -9.99 2.84
C LEU A 299 -19.11 -10.50 3.39
N PHE A 300 -19.13 -11.19 4.52
CA PHE A 300 -17.93 -11.85 5.06
C PHE A 300 -17.36 -12.89 4.09
N ASN A 301 -18.23 -13.73 3.53
CA ASN A 301 -17.83 -14.79 2.59
C ASN A 301 -17.28 -14.20 1.28
N GLN A 302 -17.99 -13.21 0.72
CA GLN A 302 -17.57 -12.52 -0.51
C GLN A 302 -16.30 -11.70 -0.32
N ASN A 303 -16.13 -11.03 0.82
CA ASN A 303 -14.94 -10.25 1.10
C ASN A 303 -13.66 -11.09 1.07
N ILE A 304 -13.64 -12.22 1.77
CA ILE A 304 -12.43 -13.07 1.76
C ILE A 304 -12.21 -13.72 0.39
N ALA A 305 -13.28 -14.11 -0.31
CA ALA A 305 -13.18 -14.62 -1.67
C ALA A 305 -12.56 -13.58 -2.62
N ASN A 306 -13.04 -12.33 -2.55
CA ASN A 306 -12.53 -11.21 -3.34
C ASN A 306 -11.06 -10.89 -3.02
N ARG A 307 -10.67 -10.91 -1.73
CA ARG A 307 -9.30 -10.64 -1.31
C ARG A 307 -8.31 -11.73 -1.74
N LEU A 308 -8.70 -13.00 -1.66
CA LEU A 308 -7.87 -14.11 -2.15
C LEU A 308 -7.80 -14.11 -3.68
N TRP A 309 -8.88 -13.76 -4.36
CA TRP A 309 -8.88 -13.53 -5.80
C TRP A 309 -7.94 -12.37 -6.17
N ALA A 310 -8.06 -11.23 -5.51
CA ALA A 310 -7.20 -10.07 -5.73
C ALA A 310 -5.71 -10.38 -5.48
N HIS A 311 -5.42 -11.21 -4.48
CA HIS A 311 -4.07 -11.65 -4.18
C HIS A 311 -3.44 -12.45 -5.33
N MET A 312 -4.21 -13.34 -5.98
CA MET A 312 -3.74 -14.18 -7.08
C MET A 312 -3.79 -13.47 -8.44
N MET A 313 -4.86 -12.70 -8.70
CA MET A 313 -5.08 -12.09 -10.03
C MET A 313 -4.55 -10.65 -10.12
N GLY A 314 -3.93 -10.14 -9.04
CA GLY A 314 -3.43 -8.76 -8.98
C GLY A 314 -4.53 -7.69 -8.82
N ARG A 315 -5.81 -8.08 -8.90
CA ARG A 315 -6.97 -7.21 -8.80
C ARG A 315 -8.20 -7.97 -8.29
N GLY A 316 -9.04 -7.30 -7.48
CA GLY A 316 -10.31 -7.84 -7.01
C GLY A 316 -11.38 -7.92 -8.11
N LEU A 317 -12.35 -8.82 -7.93
CA LEU A 317 -13.62 -8.75 -8.67
C LEU A 317 -14.39 -7.49 -8.30
N VAL A 318 -14.32 -7.08 -7.04
CA VAL A 318 -14.68 -5.74 -6.55
C VAL A 318 -13.36 -5.02 -6.26
N GLU A 319 -13.15 -3.86 -6.88
CA GLU A 319 -11.96 -3.03 -6.70
C GLU A 319 -12.35 -1.56 -6.51
N PRO A 320 -11.92 -0.85 -5.45
CA PRO A 320 -11.12 -1.33 -4.31
C PRO A 320 -11.80 -2.46 -3.49
N VAL A 321 -11.00 -3.36 -2.92
CA VAL A 321 -11.49 -4.60 -2.26
C VAL A 321 -12.35 -4.37 -1.02
N ASP A 322 -12.36 -3.17 -0.47
CA ASP A 322 -13.12 -2.75 0.71
C ASP A 322 -14.25 -1.76 0.39
N LEU A 323 -14.61 -1.62 -0.90
CA LEU A 323 -15.73 -0.79 -1.37
C LEU A 323 -16.81 -1.64 -2.06
N GLN A 324 -17.30 -2.66 -1.38
CA GLN A 324 -18.35 -3.53 -1.90
C GLN A 324 -19.73 -2.88 -1.73
N HIS A 325 -20.31 -2.40 -2.84
CA HIS A 325 -21.67 -1.83 -2.89
C HIS A 325 -22.21 -1.92 -4.32
N THR A 326 -23.51 -1.63 -4.50
CA THR A 326 -24.17 -1.81 -5.80
C THR A 326 -23.72 -0.85 -6.90
N ASP A 327 -23.14 0.31 -6.54
CA ASP A 327 -22.58 1.27 -7.50
C ASP A 327 -21.09 1.00 -7.81
N ASN A 328 -20.47 0.03 -7.12
CA ASN A 328 -19.19 -0.58 -7.45
C ASN A 328 -19.35 -2.10 -7.61
N PRO A 329 -20.05 -2.53 -8.68
CA PRO A 329 -20.39 -3.94 -8.86
C PRO A 329 -19.16 -4.79 -9.09
N PRO A 330 -19.18 -6.07 -8.66
CA PRO A 330 -18.15 -7.02 -9.06
C PRO A 330 -18.08 -7.12 -10.58
N THR A 331 -16.88 -7.27 -11.11
CA THR A 331 -16.67 -7.54 -12.56
C THR A 331 -17.50 -8.74 -13.04
N ASP A 332 -17.61 -9.77 -12.22
CA ASP A 332 -18.55 -10.88 -12.44
C ASP A 332 -19.22 -11.26 -11.11
N PRO A 333 -20.50 -10.86 -10.91
CA PRO A 333 -21.25 -11.18 -9.70
C PRO A 333 -21.45 -12.68 -9.47
N LYS A 334 -21.64 -13.47 -10.55
CA LYS A 334 -21.83 -14.93 -10.46
C LYS A 334 -20.55 -15.62 -10.05
N LEU A 335 -19.42 -15.12 -10.55
CA LEU A 335 -18.12 -15.64 -10.17
C LEU A 335 -17.83 -15.35 -8.68
N LEU A 336 -18.07 -14.13 -8.21
CA LEU A 336 -17.90 -13.80 -6.80
C LEU A 336 -18.76 -14.65 -5.88
N GLU A 337 -20.01 -14.91 -6.29
CA GLU A 337 -20.91 -15.78 -5.54
C GLU A 337 -20.44 -17.24 -5.54
N LEU A 338 -19.99 -17.75 -6.70
CA LEU A 338 -19.40 -19.10 -6.80
C LEU A 338 -18.21 -19.28 -5.86
N LEU A 339 -17.29 -18.30 -5.85
CA LEU A 339 -16.08 -18.32 -5.02
C LEU A 339 -16.43 -18.29 -3.54
N ALA A 340 -17.36 -17.43 -3.13
CA ALA A 340 -17.83 -17.30 -1.77
C ALA A 340 -18.52 -18.59 -1.27
N GLN A 341 -19.38 -19.18 -2.09
CA GLN A 341 -20.07 -20.44 -1.77
C GLN A 341 -19.08 -21.61 -1.68
N ASN A 342 -18.09 -21.68 -2.58
CA ASN A 342 -17.07 -22.73 -2.53
C ASN A 342 -16.25 -22.66 -1.22
N LEU A 343 -15.86 -21.45 -0.77
CA LEU A 343 -15.17 -21.30 0.51
C LEU A 343 -16.01 -21.81 1.69
N VAL A 344 -17.32 -21.52 1.71
CA VAL A 344 -18.22 -22.02 2.74
C VAL A 344 -18.31 -23.54 2.72
N VAL A 345 -18.55 -24.14 1.53
CA VAL A 345 -18.67 -25.60 1.37
C VAL A 345 -17.39 -26.30 1.78
N ASN A 346 -16.24 -25.75 1.44
CA ASN A 346 -14.90 -26.26 1.79
C ASN A 346 -14.39 -25.73 3.14
N GLN A 347 -15.30 -25.31 4.03
CA GLN A 347 -14.97 -24.90 5.39
C GLN A 347 -13.89 -23.81 5.48
N PHE A 348 -13.81 -22.92 4.49
CA PHE A 348 -12.85 -21.83 4.40
C PHE A 348 -11.37 -22.30 4.33
N ASP A 349 -11.12 -23.45 3.69
CA ASP A 349 -9.76 -23.93 3.40
C ASP A 349 -9.09 -23.03 2.35
N MET A 350 -8.24 -22.10 2.83
CA MET A 350 -7.57 -21.13 1.98
C MET A 350 -6.51 -21.76 1.07
N LYS A 351 -5.80 -22.78 1.54
CA LYS A 351 -4.74 -23.43 0.77
C LYS A 351 -5.30 -24.17 -0.45
N SER A 352 -6.39 -24.94 -0.24
CA SER A 352 -7.12 -25.60 -1.31
C SER A 352 -7.72 -24.60 -2.30
N PHE A 353 -8.29 -23.51 -1.80
CA PHE A 353 -8.86 -22.46 -2.63
C PHE A 353 -7.80 -21.77 -3.52
N LEU A 354 -6.64 -21.42 -2.98
CA LEU A 354 -5.52 -20.83 -3.75
C LEU A 354 -4.97 -21.80 -4.81
N LYS A 355 -4.93 -23.12 -4.50
CA LYS A 355 -4.60 -24.16 -5.49
C LYS A 355 -5.56 -24.11 -6.68
N GLU A 356 -6.86 -24.08 -6.41
CA GLU A 356 -7.87 -24.01 -7.47
C GLU A 356 -7.75 -22.72 -8.31
N LEU A 357 -7.46 -21.56 -7.67
CA LEU A 357 -7.22 -20.32 -8.41
C LEU A 357 -5.99 -20.42 -9.31
N ALA A 358 -4.88 -21.00 -8.84
CA ALA A 358 -3.65 -21.13 -9.60
C ALA A 358 -3.81 -22.12 -10.81
N LEU A 359 -4.76 -23.04 -10.73
CA LEU A 359 -5.08 -24.00 -11.80
C LEU A 359 -5.93 -23.39 -12.91
N THR A 360 -6.58 -22.24 -12.69
CA THR A 360 -7.43 -21.63 -13.71
C THR A 360 -6.63 -21.19 -14.94
N GLU A 361 -7.21 -21.32 -16.12
CA GLU A 361 -6.68 -20.69 -17.34
C GLU A 361 -6.57 -19.18 -17.15
N THR A 362 -7.48 -18.58 -16.39
CA THR A 362 -7.52 -17.16 -16.06
C THR A 362 -6.25 -16.69 -15.36
N TYR A 363 -5.78 -17.43 -14.34
CA TYR A 363 -4.50 -17.15 -13.67
C TYR A 363 -3.29 -17.36 -14.60
N GLN A 364 -3.40 -18.31 -15.50
CA GLN A 364 -2.31 -18.71 -16.39
C GLN A 364 -2.27 -17.94 -17.71
N ARG A 365 -3.07 -16.87 -17.89
CA ARG A 365 -3.04 -16.03 -19.09
C ARG A 365 -1.80 -15.16 -19.16
N ALA A 366 -1.37 -14.86 -20.39
CA ALA A 366 -0.34 -13.86 -20.66
C ALA A 366 -0.87 -12.44 -20.46
N VAL A 367 0.05 -11.49 -20.34
CA VAL A 367 -0.27 -10.04 -20.30
C VAL A 367 -0.55 -9.48 -21.70
N ASP A 368 -0.13 -10.20 -22.75
CA ASP A 368 -0.24 -9.74 -24.14
C ASP A 368 -1.67 -9.80 -24.67
N VAL A 369 -2.04 -8.74 -25.35
CA VAL A 369 -3.34 -8.67 -26.03
C VAL A 369 -3.35 -9.63 -27.22
N PRO A 370 -4.45 -10.40 -27.47
CA PRO A 370 -4.57 -11.26 -28.65
C PRO A 370 -4.36 -10.49 -29.96
N GLN A 371 -3.60 -11.08 -30.88
CA GLN A 371 -3.21 -10.37 -32.12
C GLN A 371 -4.29 -10.37 -33.21
N ASP A 372 -5.20 -11.32 -33.23
CA ASP A 372 -6.23 -11.55 -34.27
C ASP A 372 -7.59 -10.87 -33.97
N LEU A 373 -7.55 -9.74 -33.28
CA LEU A 373 -8.75 -9.00 -32.85
C LEU A 373 -9.53 -8.33 -34.00
N ALA A 374 -8.87 -8.08 -35.14
CA ALA A 374 -9.51 -7.43 -36.29
C ALA A 374 -10.67 -8.26 -36.89
N GLU A 375 -10.50 -9.57 -37.01
CA GLU A 375 -11.54 -10.47 -37.53
C GLU A 375 -12.73 -10.60 -36.57
N GLN A 376 -12.47 -10.50 -35.29
CA GLN A 376 -13.51 -10.59 -34.27
C GLN A 376 -14.32 -9.30 -34.12
N ALA A 377 -13.72 -8.14 -34.34
CA ALA A 377 -14.37 -6.83 -34.18
C ALA A 377 -15.64 -6.72 -35.06
N ALA A 378 -15.61 -7.25 -36.28
CA ALA A 378 -16.77 -7.26 -37.17
C ALA A 378 -17.93 -8.17 -36.65
N GLN A 379 -17.59 -9.39 -36.18
CA GLN A 379 -18.57 -10.32 -35.61
C GLN A 379 -19.17 -9.79 -34.31
N ILE A 380 -18.39 -9.08 -33.49
CA ILE A 380 -18.84 -8.50 -32.23
C ILE A 380 -19.71 -7.27 -32.48
N ALA A 381 -19.40 -6.46 -33.49
CA ALA A 381 -20.23 -5.32 -33.87
C ALA A 381 -21.67 -5.73 -34.17
N GLU A 382 -21.89 -6.90 -34.79
CA GLU A 382 -23.23 -7.46 -35.08
C GLU A 382 -23.99 -7.87 -33.79
N GLN A 383 -23.30 -8.16 -32.69
CA GLN A 383 -23.91 -8.56 -31.40
C GLN A 383 -24.29 -7.35 -30.52
N ILE A 384 -23.69 -6.18 -30.72
CA ILE A 384 -23.92 -4.98 -29.89
C ILE A 384 -25.40 -4.64 -29.72
N PRO A 385 -26.26 -4.60 -30.78
CA PRO A 385 -27.66 -4.24 -30.62
C PRO A 385 -28.46 -5.23 -29.75
N ALA A 386 -28.09 -6.52 -29.77
CA ALA A 386 -28.75 -7.52 -28.91
C ALA A 386 -28.36 -7.35 -27.43
N ILE A 387 -27.09 -7.05 -27.16
CA ILE A 387 -26.61 -6.78 -25.81
C ILE A 387 -27.21 -5.48 -25.25
N GLU A 388 -27.36 -4.45 -26.05
CA GLU A 388 -28.03 -3.20 -25.69
C GLU A 388 -29.50 -3.43 -25.30
N ALA A 389 -30.23 -4.23 -26.08
CA ALA A 389 -31.61 -4.58 -25.77
C ALA A 389 -31.73 -5.39 -24.47
N GLU A 390 -30.82 -6.33 -24.24
CA GLU A 390 -30.75 -7.09 -22.98
C GLU A 390 -30.49 -6.18 -21.79
N HIS A 391 -29.49 -5.28 -21.89
CA HIS A 391 -29.20 -4.32 -20.84
C HIS A 391 -30.39 -3.45 -20.47
N LYS A 392 -31.08 -2.90 -21.48
CA LYS A 392 -32.27 -2.08 -21.25
C LYS A 392 -33.37 -2.85 -20.51
N ARG A 393 -33.65 -4.10 -20.92
CA ARG A 393 -34.63 -4.96 -20.25
C ARG A 393 -34.30 -5.22 -18.78
N LEU A 394 -33.02 -5.45 -18.49
CA LEU A 394 -32.53 -5.71 -17.12
C LEU A 394 -32.58 -4.45 -16.24
N LEU A 395 -32.35 -3.27 -16.82
CA LEU A 395 -32.55 -1.99 -16.10
C LEU A 395 -34.01 -1.81 -15.68
N GLU A 396 -34.98 -2.10 -16.54
CA GLU A 396 -36.41 -2.01 -16.21
C GLU A 396 -36.81 -2.99 -15.07
N ILE A 397 -36.12 -4.16 -14.97
CA ILE A 397 -36.33 -5.11 -13.87
C ILE A 397 -35.73 -4.57 -12.58
N ALA A 398 -34.50 -4.02 -12.64
CA ALA A 398 -33.81 -3.45 -11.48
C ALA A 398 -34.60 -2.23 -10.91
N GLU A 399 -35.16 -1.39 -11.75
CA GLU A 399 -36.03 -0.27 -11.32
C GLU A 399 -37.28 -0.77 -10.56
N LYS A 400 -37.96 -1.80 -11.06
CA LYS A 400 -39.14 -2.38 -10.38
C LYS A 400 -38.78 -2.98 -9.01
N SER A 401 -37.62 -3.59 -8.87
CA SER A 401 -37.18 -4.10 -7.59
C SER A 401 -36.76 -2.99 -6.62
N ALA A 402 -36.21 -1.88 -7.11
CA ALA A 402 -35.97 -0.69 -6.30
C ALA A 402 -37.29 -0.09 -5.75
N ASP A 403 -38.30 0.06 -6.59
CA ASP A 403 -39.65 0.52 -6.16
C ASP A 403 -40.28 -0.43 -5.13
N ALA A 404 -40.08 -1.75 -5.28
CA ALA A 404 -40.55 -2.73 -4.31
C ALA A 404 -39.86 -2.63 -2.95
N LEU A 405 -38.53 -2.40 -2.95
CA LEU A 405 -37.76 -2.18 -1.74
C LEU A 405 -38.22 -0.90 -1.02
N GLU A 406 -38.41 0.19 -1.73
CA GLU A 406 -38.85 1.47 -1.15
C GLU A 406 -40.17 1.35 -0.40
N LYS A 407 -41.17 0.65 -0.98
CA LYS A 407 -42.42 0.36 -0.30
C LYS A 407 -42.24 -0.41 1.03
N VAL A 408 -41.35 -1.39 1.03
CA VAL A 408 -41.07 -2.14 2.28
C VAL A 408 -40.37 -1.26 3.31
N ARG A 409 -39.51 -0.34 2.87
CA ARG A 409 -38.84 0.64 3.76
C ARG A 409 -39.83 1.61 4.39
N GLU A 410 -40.82 2.08 3.61
CA GLU A 410 -41.92 2.88 4.14
C GLU A 410 -42.72 2.12 5.21
N GLU A 411 -43.00 0.82 4.99
CA GLU A 411 -43.62 -0.03 6.00
C GLU A 411 -42.78 -0.16 7.27
N VAL A 412 -41.44 -0.34 7.13
CA VAL A 412 -40.48 -0.39 8.26
C VAL A 412 -40.50 0.93 9.03
N ALA A 413 -40.43 2.07 8.34
CA ALA A 413 -40.46 3.40 8.96
C ALA A 413 -41.79 3.64 9.74
N ALA A 414 -42.91 3.27 9.15
CA ALA A 414 -44.22 3.38 9.79
C ALA A 414 -44.30 2.49 11.05
N GLU A 415 -43.82 1.27 11.00
CA GLU A 415 -43.82 0.35 12.15
C GLU A 415 -42.84 0.80 13.24
N THR A 416 -41.67 1.34 12.85
CA THR A 416 -40.70 1.95 13.78
C THR A 416 -41.37 3.08 14.58
N THR A 417 -42.13 3.93 13.92
CA THR A 417 -42.89 5.02 14.58
C THR A 417 -43.92 4.49 15.56
N LYS A 418 -44.60 3.37 15.26
CA LYS A 418 -45.57 2.75 16.18
C LYS A 418 -44.92 2.14 17.41
N VAL A 419 -43.74 1.60 17.31
CA VAL A 419 -43.01 0.94 18.40
C VAL A 419 -42.29 1.97 19.28
N GLU A 420 -41.95 3.15 18.79
CA GLU A 420 -41.16 4.18 19.49
C GLU A 420 -41.72 4.57 20.88
N PRO A 421 -43.05 4.74 21.09
CA PRO A 421 -43.62 4.98 22.43
C PRO A 421 -43.31 3.86 23.41
N THR A 422 -43.37 2.60 22.98
CA THR A 422 -43.08 1.42 23.82
C THR A 422 -41.59 1.38 24.17
N ILE A 423 -40.70 1.68 23.24
CA ILE A 423 -39.25 1.81 23.45
C ILE A 423 -39.00 2.92 24.50
N THR A 424 -39.61 4.07 24.33
CA THR A 424 -39.46 5.21 25.23
C THR A 424 -39.96 4.89 26.64
N ALA A 425 -41.09 4.19 26.75
CA ALA A 425 -41.62 3.72 28.03
C ALA A 425 -40.65 2.73 28.73
N PHE A 426 -40.13 1.77 28.01
CA PHE A 426 -39.13 0.83 28.50
C PHE A 426 -37.86 1.53 29.01
N LEU A 427 -37.32 2.52 28.27
CA LEU A 427 -36.15 3.29 28.71
C LEU A 427 -36.37 4.06 30.00
N LYS A 428 -37.56 4.63 30.21
CA LYS A 428 -37.91 5.29 31.46
C LYS A 428 -37.92 4.31 32.64
N VAL A 429 -38.41 3.10 32.41
CA VAL A 429 -38.44 2.05 33.43
C VAL A 429 -37.03 1.54 33.74
N GLU A 430 -36.17 1.37 32.75
CA GLU A 430 -34.75 1.03 32.96
C GLU A 430 -34.00 2.13 33.73
N GLN A 431 -34.26 3.40 33.41
CA GLN A 431 -33.68 4.50 34.18
C GLN A 431 -34.13 4.47 35.65
N ALA A 432 -35.41 4.23 35.89
CA ALA A 432 -35.93 4.08 37.25
C ALA A 432 -35.30 2.89 38.02
N LEU A 433 -35.05 1.80 37.34
CA LEU A 433 -34.32 0.64 37.90
C LEU A 433 -32.88 1.02 38.25
N ALA A 434 -32.17 1.76 37.37
CA ALA A 434 -30.82 2.22 37.64
C ALA A 434 -30.76 3.16 38.86
N GLU A 435 -31.74 4.07 39.00
CA GLU A 435 -31.85 4.95 40.15
C GLU A 435 -32.14 4.16 41.43
N ALA A 436 -33.02 3.15 41.38
CA ALA A 436 -33.29 2.29 42.55
C ALA A 436 -32.03 1.50 43.00
N LYS A 437 -31.26 0.97 42.01
CA LYS A 437 -29.95 0.34 42.26
C LYS A 437 -29.01 1.28 43.01
N LYS A 438 -28.85 2.53 42.52
CA LYS A 438 -27.98 3.54 43.12
C LYS A 438 -28.40 3.89 44.56
N LYS A 439 -29.69 4.04 44.79
CA LYS A 439 -30.23 4.34 46.14
C LYS A 439 -29.96 3.19 47.12
N LEU A 440 -30.17 1.94 46.70
CA LEU A 440 -29.84 0.77 47.52
C LEU A 440 -28.34 0.70 47.84
N ASP A 441 -27.47 0.97 46.89
CA ASP A 441 -26.02 0.96 47.13
C ASP A 441 -25.60 2.06 48.12
N ALA A 442 -26.23 3.22 48.06
CA ALA A 442 -26.02 4.30 49.03
C ALA A 442 -26.49 3.91 50.44
N ALA A 443 -27.68 3.29 50.54
CA ALA A 443 -28.21 2.79 51.79
C ALA A 443 -27.35 1.68 52.43
N ASN A 444 -26.89 0.72 51.62
CA ASN A 444 -25.97 -0.34 52.03
C ASN A 444 -24.64 0.25 52.55
N THR A 445 -24.09 1.25 51.82
CA THR A 445 -22.87 1.91 52.24
C THR A 445 -23.05 2.65 53.59
N ALA A 446 -24.18 3.30 53.75
CA ALA A 446 -24.50 3.98 55.02
C ALA A 446 -24.63 2.99 56.18
N ALA A 447 -25.36 1.89 56.02
CA ALA A 447 -25.48 0.84 57.01
C ALA A 447 -24.12 0.20 57.36
N SER A 448 -23.30 -0.10 56.35
CA SER A 448 -21.97 -0.67 56.55
C SER A 448 -21.02 0.23 57.35
N LYS A 449 -21.07 1.56 57.11
CA LYS A 449 -20.28 2.53 57.92
C LYS A 449 -20.66 2.50 59.38
N VAL A 450 -21.96 2.51 59.69
CA VAL A 450 -22.45 2.45 61.10
C VAL A 450 -22.11 1.11 61.73
N GLN A 451 -22.26 0.01 61.00
CA GLN A 451 -21.90 -1.36 61.43
C GLN A 451 -20.41 -1.44 61.83
N THR A 452 -19.52 -0.86 61.00
CA THR A 452 -18.07 -0.82 61.29
C THR A 452 -17.78 0.04 62.53
N ALA A 453 -18.41 1.24 62.63
CA ALA A 453 -18.28 2.08 63.80
C ALA A 453 -18.75 1.40 65.06
N LEU A 454 -19.94 0.72 65.06
CA LEU A 454 -20.46 -0.05 66.15
C LEU A 454 -19.50 -1.15 66.58
N GLY A 455 -18.99 -1.96 65.66
CA GLY A 455 -18.02 -3.02 65.94
C GLY A 455 -16.76 -2.45 66.61
N SER A 456 -16.19 -1.36 66.10
CA SER A 456 -15.04 -0.71 66.74
C SER A 456 -15.29 -0.20 68.14
N GLN A 457 -16.48 0.35 68.43
CA GLN A 457 -16.82 0.82 69.80
C GLN A 457 -17.09 -0.36 70.73
N GLN A 458 -17.70 -1.44 70.26
CA GLN A 458 -17.87 -2.65 71.02
C GLN A 458 -16.53 -3.29 71.37
N GLU A 459 -15.61 -3.42 70.43
CA GLU A 459 -14.27 -3.96 70.72
C GLU A 459 -13.52 -3.07 71.72
N LEU A 460 -13.59 -1.73 71.53
CA LEU A 460 -12.97 -0.78 72.43
C LEU A 460 -13.55 -0.91 73.87
N ALA A 461 -14.87 -1.02 73.99
CA ALA A 461 -15.54 -1.18 75.28
C ALA A 461 -15.09 -2.47 76.00
N LYS A 462 -15.01 -3.56 75.24
CA LYS A 462 -14.55 -4.84 75.75
C LYS A 462 -13.08 -4.76 76.20
N ALA A 463 -12.20 -4.21 75.39
CA ALA A 463 -10.79 -4.08 75.74
C ALA A 463 -10.53 -3.17 76.95
N LEU A 464 -11.30 -2.08 77.11
CA LEU A 464 -11.21 -1.20 78.26
C LEU A 464 -11.77 -1.88 79.58
N ALA A 465 -12.81 -2.64 79.43
CA ALA A 465 -13.34 -3.42 80.58
C ALA A 465 -12.34 -4.49 81.06
N GLU A 466 -11.79 -5.27 80.16
CA GLU A 466 -10.78 -6.24 80.43
C GLU A 466 -9.51 -5.61 81.02
N ALA A 467 -9.09 -4.49 80.50
CA ALA A 467 -7.93 -3.71 80.98
C ALA A 467 -8.22 -3.14 82.40
N ALA A 468 -9.41 -2.62 82.61
CA ALA A 468 -9.83 -2.11 83.92
C ALA A 468 -9.93 -3.21 85.00
N GLU A 469 -10.43 -4.38 84.67
CA GLU A 469 -10.48 -5.57 85.53
C GLU A 469 -9.10 -6.07 85.85
N SER A 470 -8.26 -6.27 84.85
CA SER A 470 -6.86 -6.73 85.05
C SER A 470 -6.07 -5.76 85.93
N ALA A 471 -6.19 -4.43 85.61
CA ALA A 471 -5.60 -3.42 86.45
C ALA A 471 -6.14 -3.36 87.88
N ALA A 472 -7.44 -3.59 88.05
CA ALA A 472 -8.05 -3.64 89.42
C ALA A 472 -7.60 -4.83 90.25
N VAL A 473 -7.37 -6.01 89.65
CA VAL A 473 -6.72 -7.16 90.24
C VAL A 473 -5.32 -6.82 90.70
N ALA A 474 -4.53 -6.19 89.86
CA ALA A 474 -3.16 -5.77 90.17
C ALA A 474 -3.17 -4.72 91.36
N ALA A 475 -4.07 -3.76 91.33
CA ALA A 475 -4.21 -2.73 92.35
C ALA A 475 -4.69 -3.32 93.75
N LYS A 476 -5.41 -4.43 93.82
CA LYS A 476 -5.74 -5.13 95.07
C LYS A 476 -4.52 -5.82 95.62
N LEU A 477 -3.55 -6.24 94.81
CA LEU A 477 -2.32 -6.88 95.24
C LEU A 477 -1.25 -5.86 95.71
N LEU A 478 -1.39 -4.60 95.21
CA LEU A 478 -0.48 -3.46 95.59
C LEU A 478 -1.35 -2.27 96.04
N PRO A 479 -1.95 -2.25 97.26
CA PRO A 479 -2.94 -1.26 97.65
C PRO A 479 -2.41 0.17 97.82
N ASP A 480 -1.11 0.36 98.02
CA ASP A 480 -0.45 1.69 98.19
C ASP A 480 0.04 2.29 96.89
N ASP A 481 -0.09 1.57 95.75
CA ASP A 481 0.36 2.05 94.46
C ASP A 481 -0.71 2.99 93.83
N LYS A 482 -0.43 4.31 93.89
CA LYS A 482 -1.27 5.38 93.38
C LYS A 482 -1.34 5.40 91.83
N GLU A 483 -0.31 4.94 91.13
CA GLU A 483 -0.29 4.92 89.64
C GLU A 483 -1.22 3.86 89.10
N LEU A 484 -1.27 2.65 89.73
CA LEU A 484 -2.16 1.59 89.37
C LEU A 484 -3.67 1.96 89.71
N ALA A 485 -3.90 2.64 90.80
CA ALA A 485 -5.21 3.16 91.07
C ALA A 485 -5.70 4.21 90.11
N ALA A 486 -4.76 5.12 89.68
CA ALA A 486 -5.02 6.12 88.62
C ALA A 486 -5.28 5.47 87.25
N ALA A 487 -4.57 4.39 86.89
CA ALA A 487 -4.77 3.62 85.68
C ALA A 487 -6.18 2.99 85.62
N VAL A 488 -6.61 2.33 86.70
CA VAL A 488 -7.96 1.80 86.85
C VAL A 488 -9.04 2.86 86.65
N ALA A 489 -8.86 4.01 87.37
CA ALA A 489 -9.77 5.16 87.22
C ALA A 489 -9.83 5.69 85.80
N SER A 490 -8.67 5.74 85.10
CA SER A 490 -8.55 6.19 83.71
C SER A 490 -9.29 5.29 82.73
N PHE A 491 -9.11 3.93 82.84
CA PHE A 491 -9.82 2.96 82.01
C PHE A 491 -11.33 3.01 82.27
N LYS A 492 -11.78 3.10 83.53
CA LYS A 492 -13.20 3.22 83.87
C LYS A 492 -13.82 4.50 83.33
N LYS A 493 -13.15 5.64 83.54
CA LYS A 493 -13.56 6.97 83.01
C LYS A 493 -13.68 7.00 81.53
N ARG A 494 -12.77 6.33 80.84
CA ARG A 494 -12.77 6.24 79.39
C ARG A 494 -13.89 5.27 78.90
N GLY A 495 -14.23 4.25 79.67
CA GLY A 495 -15.28 3.29 79.37
C GLY A 495 -16.72 3.80 79.64
N GLU A 496 -16.87 4.77 80.55
CA GLU A 496 -18.22 5.27 80.95
C GLU A 496 -19.11 5.78 79.80
N PRO A 497 -18.65 6.54 78.82
CA PRO A 497 -19.53 7.00 77.74
C PRO A 497 -19.84 5.92 76.70
N LEU A 498 -19.05 4.83 76.61
CA LEU A 498 -19.15 3.83 75.52
C LEU A 498 -20.49 3.10 75.47
N PRO A 499 -21.13 2.70 76.57
CA PRO A 499 -22.46 2.03 76.54
C PRO A 499 -23.50 2.94 75.84
N ALA A 500 -23.51 4.25 76.15
CA ALA A 500 -24.45 5.20 75.54
C ALA A 500 -24.13 5.41 74.01
N GLU A 501 -22.82 5.47 73.64
CA GLU A 501 -22.45 5.54 72.28
C GLU A 501 -22.78 4.28 71.49
N ILE A 502 -22.58 3.09 72.06
CA ILE A 502 -22.96 1.76 71.53
C ILE A 502 -24.48 1.66 71.36
N GLU A 503 -25.27 2.08 72.30
CA GLU A 503 -26.71 2.11 72.21
C GLU A 503 -27.18 3.04 71.07
N LYS A 504 -26.61 4.22 70.98
CA LYS A 504 -26.89 5.17 69.91
C LYS A 504 -26.55 4.60 68.52
N LEU A 505 -25.37 4.00 68.36
CA LEU A 505 -24.95 3.36 67.10
C LEU A 505 -25.84 2.15 66.79
N THR A 506 -26.26 1.39 67.79
CA THR A 506 -27.18 0.25 67.56
C THR A 506 -28.55 0.71 67.06
N LYS A 507 -29.10 1.80 67.64
CA LYS A 507 -30.34 2.46 67.14
C LYS A 507 -30.19 3.01 65.73
N ASP A 508 -29.05 3.67 65.46
CA ASP A 508 -28.74 4.21 64.08
C ASP A 508 -28.60 3.06 63.11
N LEU A 509 -27.89 1.99 63.45
CA LEU A 509 -27.78 0.79 62.61
C LEU A 509 -29.14 0.19 62.25
N ALA A 510 -30.00 0.01 63.25
CA ALA A 510 -31.35 -0.50 63.00
C ALA A 510 -32.12 0.42 62.03
N THR A 511 -32.01 1.72 62.20
CA THR A 511 -32.62 2.72 61.30
C THR A 511 -32.06 2.59 59.86
N LYS A 512 -30.74 2.49 59.68
CA LYS A 512 -30.11 2.31 58.37
C LYS A 512 -30.47 0.98 57.70
N GLN A 513 -30.55 -0.09 58.49
CA GLN A 513 -30.99 -1.40 58.01
C GLN A 513 -32.47 -1.40 57.56
N ALA A 514 -33.37 -0.72 58.33
CA ALA A 514 -34.73 -0.51 57.87
C ALA A 514 -34.83 0.28 56.58
N ALA A 515 -34.00 1.35 56.41
CA ALA A 515 -33.91 2.09 55.17
C ALA A 515 -33.36 1.23 54.01
N THR A 516 -32.34 0.40 54.27
CA THR A 516 -31.84 -0.55 53.27
C THR A 516 -32.92 -1.53 52.79
N LYS A 517 -33.74 -2.02 53.74
CA LYS A 517 -34.87 -2.92 53.40
C LYS A 517 -35.86 -2.22 52.47
N VAL A 518 -36.25 -0.99 52.80
CA VAL A 518 -37.16 -0.19 51.93
C VAL A 518 -36.60 0.00 50.53
N GLU A 519 -35.32 0.30 50.39
CA GLU A 519 -34.70 0.45 49.03
C GLU A 519 -34.56 -0.93 48.33
N THR A 520 -34.39 -2.01 49.05
CA THR A 520 -34.42 -3.37 48.51
C THR A 520 -35.79 -3.74 47.93
N ASP A 521 -36.87 -3.43 48.68
CA ASP A 521 -38.23 -3.66 48.19
C ASP A 521 -38.57 -2.79 46.97
N LYS A 522 -38.13 -1.53 46.97
CA LYS A 522 -38.26 -0.65 45.78
C LYS A 522 -37.48 -1.18 44.57
N LEU A 523 -36.28 -1.69 44.77
CA LEU A 523 -35.50 -2.30 43.69
C LEU A 523 -36.20 -3.52 43.12
N ALA A 524 -36.78 -4.40 43.99
CA ALA A 524 -37.53 -5.57 43.55
C ALA A 524 -38.76 -5.18 42.71
N ALA A 525 -39.53 -4.19 43.14
CA ALA A 525 -40.67 -3.66 42.40
C ALA A 525 -40.24 -3.03 41.05
N ALA A 526 -39.13 -2.27 41.02
CA ALA A 526 -38.58 -1.71 39.78
C ALA A 526 -38.13 -2.81 38.82
N GLN A 527 -37.52 -3.89 39.36
CA GLN A 527 -37.08 -5.04 38.54
C GLN A 527 -38.28 -5.77 37.92
N GLU A 528 -39.34 -5.99 38.67
CA GLU A 528 -40.59 -6.61 38.16
C GLU A 528 -41.22 -5.76 37.05
N THR A 529 -41.32 -4.44 37.29
CA THR A 529 -41.82 -3.49 36.29
C THR A 529 -40.99 -3.51 35.03
N THR A 530 -39.65 -3.54 35.15
CA THR A 530 -38.74 -3.61 34.02
C THR A 530 -38.91 -4.91 33.23
N ASN A 531 -39.06 -6.05 33.93
CA ASN A 531 -39.27 -7.35 33.28
C ASN A 531 -40.59 -7.37 32.47
N LYS A 532 -41.66 -6.80 33.04
CA LYS A 532 -42.96 -6.69 32.37
C LYS A 532 -42.83 -5.78 31.11
N SER A 533 -42.27 -4.60 31.25
CA SER A 533 -42.10 -3.67 30.14
C SER A 533 -41.17 -4.22 29.03
N ARG A 534 -40.19 -5.05 29.43
CA ARG A 534 -39.34 -5.75 28.45
C ARG A 534 -40.09 -6.80 27.65
N ALA A 535 -40.99 -7.54 28.28
CA ALA A 535 -41.84 -8.50 27.58
C ALA A 535 -42.79 -7.80 26.60
N GLU A 536 -43.37 -6.66 27.01
CA GLU A 536 -44.21 -5.82 26.15
C GLU A 536 -43.40 -5.27 24.95
N LEU A 537 -42.20 -4.79 25.19
CA LEU A 537 -41.31 -4.32 24.14
C LEU A 537 -40.93 -5.45 23.16
N LYS A 538 -40.62 -6.64 23.69
CA LYS A 538 -40.30 -7.81 22.84
C LYS A 538 -41.45 -8.09 21.86
N THR A 539 -42.68 -8.16 22.38
CA THR A 539 -43.88 -8.41 21.56
C THR A 539 -44.12 -7.27 20.55
N ALA A 540 -43.91 -6.02 20.93
CA ALA A 540 -44.08 -4.87 20.06
C ALA A 540 -43.01 -4.83 18.93
N LEU A 541 -41.82 -5.39 19.14
CA LEU A 541 -40.74 -5.45 18.15
C LEU A 541 -40.89 -6.61 17.16
N GLU A 542 -41.71 -7.61 17.38
CA GLU A 542 -41.85 -8.77 16.49
C GLU A 542 -42.32 -8.37 15.07
N PRO A 543 -43.35 -7.52 14.88
CA PRO A 543 -43.73 -7.05 13.53
C PRO A 543 -42.62 -6.27 12.84
N LEU A 544 -41.93 -5.39 13.56
CA LEU A 544 -40.82 -4.61 13.01
C LEU A 544 -39.67 -5.51 12.52
N ARG A 545 -39.31 -6.53 13.30
CA ARG A 545 -38.27 -7.51 12.86
C ARG A 545 -38.66 -8.28 11.61
N ALA A 546 -39.95 -8.66 11.52
CA ALA A 546 -40.47 -9.33 10.32
C ALA A 546 -40.38 -8.41 9.07
N LEU A 547 -40.65 -7.12 9.22
CA LEU A 547 -40.53 -6.13 8.17
C LEU A 547 -39.06 -5.85 7.83
N GLU A 548 -38.18 -5.75 8.79
CA GLU A 548 -36.73 -5.66 8.59
C GLU A 548 -36.19 -6.84 7.79
N GLN A 549 -36.65 -8.07 8.07
CA GLN A 549 -36.29 -9.26 7.28
C GLN A 549 -36.82 -9.19 5.85
N ARG A 550 -38.07 -8.72 5.66
CA ARG A 550 -38.61 -8.50 4.31
C ARG A 550 -37.82 -7.44 3.54
N SER A 551 -37.42 -6.37 4.22
CA SER A 551 -36.60 -5.31 3.64
C SER A 551 -35.25 -5.86 3.19
N GLU A 552 -34.63 -6.72 4.02
CA GLU A 552 -33.36 -7.36 3.68
C GLU A 552 -33.48 -8.31 2.45
N VAL A 553 -34.56 -9.06 2.37
CA VAL A 553 -34.84 -9.92 1.19
C VAL A 553 -35.05 -9.09 -0.06
N ALA A 554 -35.85 -8.02 0.02
CA ALA A 554 -36.09 -7.10 -1.11
C ALA A 554 -34.80 -6.37 -1.54
N ASN A 555 -33.96 -5.97 -0.58
CA ASN A 555 -32.67 -5.36 -0.87
C ASN A 555 -31.74 -6.33 -1.63
N ARG A 556 -31.63 -7.57 -1.18
CA ARG A 556 -30.84 -8.61 -1.87
C ARG A 556 -31.34 -8.86 -3.31
N GLN A 557 -32.65 -8.85 -3.51
CA GLN A 557 -33.23 -8.97 -4.85
C GLN A 557 -32.84 -7.78 -5.74
N ARG A 558 -33.04 -6.56 -5.24
CA ARG A 558 -32.60 -5.33 -5.93
C ARG A 558 -31.11 -5.36 -6.29
N GLU A 559 -30.26 -5.73 -5.30
CA GLU A 559 -28.82 -5.87 -5.53
C GLU A 559 -28.51 -6.87 -6.65
N THR A 560 -29.14 -8.04 -6.62
CA THR A 560 -28.91 -9.08 -7.65
C THR A 560 -29.29 -8.60 -9.04
N GLU A 561 -30.42 -7.93 -9.17
CA GLU A 561 -30.94 -7.42 -10.45
C GLU A 561 -30.09 -6.25 -10.96
N LYS A 562 -29.70 -5.30 -10.09
CA LYS A 562 -28.80 -4.20 -10.43
C LYS A 562 -27.42 -4.71 -10.86
N LEU A 563 -26.86 -5.68 -10.14
CA LEU A 563 -25.57 -6.30 -10.49
C LEU A 563 -25.65 -7.08 -11.82
N THR A 564 -26.80 -7.71 -12.10
CA THR A 564 -27.01 -8.41 -13.38
C THR A 564 -27.05 -7.43 -14.54
N ALA A 565 -27.75 -6.30 -14.40
CA ALA A 565 -27.77 -5.22 -15.39
C ALA A 565 -26.37 -4.61 -15.60
N ALA A 566 -25.64 -4.36 -14.51
CA ALA A 566 -24.27 -3.85 -14.55
C ALA A 566 -23.30 -4.80 -15.28
N ASN A 567 -23.42 -6.10 -15.10
CA ASN A 567 -22.61 -7.09 -15.81
C ASN A 567 -22.88 -7.05 -17.33
N VAL A 568 -24.14 -6.93 -17.75
CA VAL A 568 -24.45 -6.80 -19.18
C VAL A 568 -23.97 -5.47 -19.74
N LEU A 569 -24.05 -4.38 -18.98
CA LEU A 569 -23.45 -3.09 -19.37
C LEU A 569 -21.94 -3.21 -19.58
N GLN A 570 -21.24 -3.94 -18.71
CA GLN A 570 -19.81 -4.17 -18.85
C GLN A 570 -19.49 -4.98 -20.13
N ARG A 571 -20.28 -6.04 -20.42
CA ARG A 571 -20.16 -6.78 -21.69
C ARG A 571 -20.38 -5.88 -22.90
N LEU A 572 -21.37 -4.98 -22.85
CA LEU A 572 -21.62 -3.99 -23.89
C LEU A 572 -20.44 -3.05 -24.08
N THR A 573 -19.89 -2.54 -22.98
CA THR A 573 -18.72 -1.65 -22.99
C THR A 573 -17.51 -2.36 -23.61
N THR A 574 -17.25 -3.61 -23.21
CA THR A 574 -16.17 -4.43 -23.79
C THR A 574 -16.37 -4.63 -25.29
N ALA A 575 -17.59 -4.96 -25.73
CA ALA A 575 -17.89 -5.14 -27.14
C ALA A 575 -17.59 -3.87 -27.96
N LYS A 576 -18.01 -2.70 -27.48
CA LYS A 576 -17.75 -1.40 -28.12
C LYS A 576 -16.24 -1.09 -28.14
N ASN A 577 -15.56 -1.32 -27.05
CA ASN A 577 -14.12 -1.07 -26.91
C ASN A 577 -13.29 -1.98 -27.83
N LEU A 578 -13.69 -3.23 -28.02
CA LEU A 578 -13.00 -4.15 -28.91
C LEU A 578 -13.11 -3.72 -30.37
N VAL A 579 -14.28 -3.25 -30.79
CA VAL A 579 -14.46 -2.66 -32.13
C VAL A 579 -13.56 -1.45 -32.30
N GLN A 580 -13.52 -0.55 -31.33
CA GLN A 580 -12.70 0.66 -31.36
C GLN A 580 -11.20 0.37 -31.28
N TYR A 581 -10.79 -0.67 -30.55
CA TYR A 581 -9.37 -1.02 -30.36
C TYR A 581 -8.65 -1.23 -31.68
N ASN A 582 -9.25 -1.95 -32.61
CA ASN A 582 -8.61 -2.23 -33.90
C ASN A 582 -8.37 -0.94 -34.69
N GLU A 583 -9.33 -0.02 -34.69
CA GLU A 583 -9.20 1.28 -35.36
C GLU A 583 -8.09 2.12 -34.69
N LEU A 584 -8.09 2.17 -33.36
CA LEU A 584 -7.07 2.91 -32.60
C LEU A 584 -5.68 2.32 -32.78
N ARG A 585 -5.53 1.00 -32.86
CA ARG A 585 -4.24 0.33 -33.07
C ARG A 585 -3.63 0.70 -34.43
N VAL A 586 -4.44 0.64 -35.49
CA VAL A 586 -4.00 1.06 -36.84
C VAL A 586 -3.59 2.52 -36.83
N ALA A 587 -4.36 3.38 -36.20
CA ALA A 587 -4.06 4.80 -36.09
C ALA A 587 -2.82 5.09 -35.21
N ALA A 588 -2.58 4.30 -34.16
CA ALA A 588 -1.39 4.43 -33.30
C ALA A 588 -0.12 4.07 -34.06
N VAL A 589 -0.12 2.97 -34.83
CA VAL A 589 1.00 2.57 -35.69
C VAL A 589 1.33 3.67 -36.72
N ALA A 590 0.32 4.26 -37.35
CA ALA A 590 0.49 5.37 -38.28
C ALA A 590 1.08 6.62 -37.59
N SER A 591 0.59 6.96 -36.41
CA SER A 591 1.09 8.10 -35.61
C SER A 591 2.53 7.89 -35.14
N GLN A 592 2.88 6.67 -34.76
CA GLN A 592 4.27 6.32 -34.42
C GLN A 592 5.22 6.55 -35.61
N ALA A 593 4.85 6.03 -36.77
CA ALA A 593 5.65 6.22 -37.99
C ALA A 593 5.85 7.70 -38.36
N GLU A 594 4.81 8.54 -38.19
CA GLU A 594 4.90 9.97 -38.44
C GLU A 594 5.77 10.71 -37.41
N ALA A 595 5.65 10.31 -36.13
CA ALA A 595 6.49 10.83 -35.04
C ALA A 595 7.97 10.48 -35.27
N ASP A 596 8.27 9.24 -35.63
CA ASP A 596 9.64 8.80 -35.92
C ASP A 596 10.23 9.55 -37.12
N LYS A 597 9.46 9.72 -38.19
CA LYS A 597 9.88 10.48 -39.39
C LYS A 597 10.15 11.95 -39.04
N SER A 598 9.28 12.57 -38.26
CA SER A 598 9.47 13.98 -37.86
C SER A 598 10.66 14.15 -36.91
N ALA A 599 10.89 13.19 -36.00
CA ALA A 599 12.06 13.15 -35.12
C ALA A 599 13.36 13.04 -35.89
N GLN A 600 13.40 12.17 -36.90
CA GLN A 600 14.57 12.00 -37.77
C GLN A 600 14.87 13.27 -38.55
N ALA A 601 13.84 13.90 -39.11
CA ALA A 601 14.00 15.16 -39.83
C ALA A 601 14.54 16.28 -38.93
N LEU A 602 13.99 16.42 -37.76
CA LEU A 602 14.42 17.41 -36.78
C LEU A 602 15.85 17.15 -36.27
N ALA A 603 16.19 15.89 -35.97
CA ALA A 603 17.54 15.51 -35.57
C ALA A 603 18.59 15.86 -36.64
N SER A 604 18.30 15.55 -37.92
CA SER A 604 19.16 15.88 -39.06
C SER A 604 19.36 17.39 -39.21
N ALA A 605 18.28 18.17 -39.06
CA ALA A 605 18.37 19.64 -39.15
C ALA A 605 19.20 20.22 -37.98
N LYS A 606 19.03 19.72 -36.76
CA LYS A 606 19.84 20.13 -35.61
C LYS A 606 21.31 19.77 -35.73
N GLU A 607 21.63 18.60 -36.29
CA GLU A 607 23.01 18.20 -36.57
C GLU A 607 23.66 19.11 -37.60
N GLN A 608 22.94 19.44 -38.68
CA GLN A 608 23.42 20.37 -39.68
C GLN A 608 23.66 21.78 -39.12
N GLN A 609 22.74 22.28 -38.33
CA GLN A 609 22.89 23.55 -37.61
C GLN A 609 24.13 23.54 -36.71
N GLN A 610 24.36 22.47 -35.97
CA GLN A 610 25.52 22.33 -35.08
C GLN A 610 26.83 22.32 -35.86
N LYS A 611 26.89 21.66 -37.04
CA LYS A 611 28.05 21.68 -37.92
C LYS A 611 28.36 23.09 -38.42
N ILE A 612 27.35 23.83 -38.89
CA ILE A 612 27.51 25.22 -39.35
C ILE A 612 27.95 26.11 -38.18
N ASN A 613 27.40 25.94 -36.98
CA ASN A 613 27.80 26.73 -35.82
C ASN A 613 29.26 26.47 -35.42
N SER A 614 29.71 25.21 -35.47
CA SER A 614 31.12 24.87 -35.24
C SER A 614 32.06 25.48 -36.29
N GLN A 615 31.62 25.48 -37.55
CA GLN A 615 32.36 26.16 -38.67
C GLN A 615 32.45 27.67 -38.39
N LEU A 616 31.33 28.31 -37.99
CA LEU A 616 31.28 29.73 -37.68
C LEU A 616 32.25 30.12 -36.57
N GLN A 617 32.34 29.33 -35.51
CA GLN A 617 33.29 29.55 -34.42
C GLN A 617 34.75 29.53 -34.90
N GLY A 618 35.11 28.60 -35.80
CA GLY A 618 36.42 28.54 -36.44
C GLY A 618 36.72 29.77 -37.30
N GLU A 619 35.74 30.20 -38.10
CA GLU A 619 35.87 31.38 -38.98
C GLU A 619 35.92 32.69 -38.16
N GLN A 620 35.16 32.81 -37.06
CA GLN A 620 35.25 33.95 -36.13
C GLN A 620 36.64 34.07 -35.49
N LYS A 621 37.26 32.95 -35.15
CA LYS A 621 38.65 32.93 -34.66
C LYS A 621 39.62 33.44 -35.72
N THR A 622 39.47 32.95 -36.97
CA THR A 622 40.28 33.42 -38.12
C THR A 622 40.09 34.92 -38.38
N LEU A 623 38.88 35.42 -38.26
CA LEU A 623 38.57 36.84 -38.39
C LEU A 623 39.26 37.68 -37.28
N ALA A 624 39.24 37.22 -36.03
CA ALA A 624 39.92 37.89 -34.93
C ALA A 624 41.43 37.93 -35.08
N GLU A 625 42.03 36.86 -35.63
CA GLU A 625 43.45 36.78 -35.95
C GLU A 625 43.78 37.73 -37.09
N ALA A 626 43.00 37.80 -38.19
CA ALA A 626 43.18 38.72 -39.29
C ALA A 626 43.06 40.19 -38.87
N ALA A 627 42.06 40.52 -38.02
CA ALA A 627 41.86 41.85 -37.45
C ALA A 627 43.05 42.29 -36.59
N THR A 628 43.61 41.40 -35.81
CA THR A 628 44.80 41.63 -34.98
C THR A 628 46.02 41.89 -35.83
N ALA A 629 46.20 41.08 -36.89
CA ALA A 629 47.30 41.24 -37.81
C ALA A 629 47.25 42.56 -38.64
N ASP A 630 46.03 42.94 -39.08
CA ASP A 630 45.83 44.19 -39.82
C ASP A 630 46.11 45.41 -38.93
N ALA A 631 45.58 45.41 -37.70
CA ALA A 631 45.84 46.47 -36.70
C ALA A 631 47.34 46.60 -36.42
N ALA A 632 48.09 45.51 -36.33
CA ALA A 632 49.52 45.51 -36.11
C ALA A 632 50.26 46.07 -37.33
N ALA A 633 49.84 45.67 -38.53
CA ALA A 633 50.47 46.18 -39.84
C ALA A 633 50.19 47.67 -39.99
N GLN A 634 48.95 48.15 -39.74
CA GLN A 634 48.63 49.59 -39.79
C GLN A 634 49.44 50.41 -38.76
N LYS A 635 49.64 49.87 -37.56
CA LYS A 635 50.51 50.50 -36.56
C LYS A 635 51.95 50.60 -37.06
N THR A 636 52.48 49.54 -37.71
CA THR A 636 53.82 49.51 -38.24
C THR A 636 54.02 50.54 -39.43
N VAL A 637 53.02 50.69 -40.28
CA VAL A 637 52.99 51.72 -41.31
C VAL A 637 53.04 53.13 -40.69
N ALA A 638 52.18 53.39 -39.68
CA ALA A 638 52.13 54.69 -39.00
C ALA A 638 53.51 55.06 -38.39
N GLU A 639 54.09 54.08 -37.65
CA GLU A 639 55.42 54.27 -37.04
C GLU A 639 56.54 54.56 -38.12
N SER A 640 56.49 53.81 -39.19
CA SER A 640 57.45 53.96 -40.27
C SER A 640 57.30 55.30 -41.01
N ARG A 641 56.05 55.76 -41.26
CA ARG A 641 55.74 57.05 -41.80
C ARG A 641 56.19 58.18 -40.87
N GLY A 642 55.92 58.04 -39.54
CA GLY A 642 56.40 58.99 -38.56
C GLY A 642 57.89 59.14 -38.55
N LYS A 643 58.66 58.07 -38.64
CA LYS A 643 60.13 58.09 -38.75
C LYS A 643 60.59 58.76 -40.05
N LEU A 644 59.93 58.43 -41.17
CA LEU A 644 60.27 59.07 -42.43
C LEU A 644 60.03 60.54 -42.40
N THR A 645 58.83 60.99 -41.97
CA THR A 645 58.48 62.43 -41.88
C THR A 645 59.46 63.20 -40.98
N THR A 646 59.77 62.66 -39.80
CA THR A 646 60.73 63.27 -38.86
C THR A 646 62.09 63.34 -39.44
N THR A 647 62.54 62.33 -40.22
CA THR A 647 63.86 62.34 -40.92
C THR A 647 63.88 63.34 -42.07
N GLU A 648 62.83 63.45 -42.88
CA GLU A 648 62.73 64.40 -43.99
C GLU A 648 62.70 65.84 -43.43
N GLU A 649 61.95 66.12 -42.41
CA GLU A 649 61.93 67.44 -41.79
C GLU A 649 63.29 67.78 -41.19
N THR A 650 63.96 66.83 -40.54
CA THR A 650 65.30 67.02 -40.00
C THR A 650 66.30 67.28 -41.10
N VAL A 651 66.25 66.49 -42.18
CA VAL A 651 67.13 66.75 -43.37
C VAL A 651 66.89 68.13 -43.91
N LYS A 652 65.64 68.54 -44.10
CA LYS A 652 65.28 69.91 -44.58
C LYS A 652 65.81 71.02 -43.69
N ALA A 653 65.68 70.84 -42.41
CA ALA A 653 66.20 71.79 -41.41
C ALA A 653 67.71 71.84 -41.40
N LEU A 654 68.42 70.69 -41.55
CA LEU A 654 69.83 70.56 -41.59
C LEU A 654 70.37 71.12 -42.96
N ALA A 655 69.65 70.92 -44.08
CA ALA A 655 69.98 71.53 -45.34
C ALA A 655 70.03 73.04 -45.26
N ALA A 656 68.94 73.62 -44.65
CA ALA A 656 68.88 75.05 -44.50
C ALA A 656 69.97 75.59 -43.50
N ALA A 657 70.24 74.87 -42.46
CA ALA A 657 71.25 75.17 -41.49
C ALA A 657 72.70 75.06 -42.12
N SER A 658 72.93 73.98 -42.84
CA SER A 658 74.18 73.67 -43.57
C SER A 658 74.45 74.74 -44.62
N ALA A 659 73.45 75.13 -45.42
CA ALA A 659 73.56 76.13 -46.43
C ALA A 659 73.97 77.48 -45.80
N LYS A 660 73.35 77.87 -44.74
CA LYS A 660 73.77 79.13 -44.05
C LYS A 660 75.15 79.03 -43.39
N ALA A 661 75.46 77.93 -42.80
CA ALA A 661 76.80 77.66 -42.20
C ALA A 661 77.89 77.64 -43.30
N GLU A 662 77.62 77.09 -44.50
CA GLU A 662 78.56 77.10 -45.64
C GLU A 662 78.82 78.53 -46.12
N VAL A 663 77.85 79.39 -46.15
CA VAL A 663 78.05 80.84 -46.43
C VAL A 663 78.94 81.51 -45.38
N ILE A 664 78.73 81.14 -44.06
CA ILE A 664 79.60 81.66 -42.98
C ILE A 664 81.02 81.08 -43.11
N LYS A 665 81.23 79.85 -43.42
CA LYS A 665 82.51 79.18 -43.67
C LYS A 665 83.22 79.85 -44.80
N LYS A 666 82.56 80.16 -45.92
CA LYS A 666 83.13 80.91 -47.06
C LYS A 666 83.59 82.40 -46.68
N LYS A 667 82.86 83.04 -45.79
CA LYS A 667 83.19 84.40 -45.38
C LYS A 667 84.24 84.46 -44.28
N LEU A 668 84.35 83.43 -43.51
CA LEU A 668 85.29 83.36 -42.37
C LEU A 668 86.11 82.04 -42.32
N PRO A 669 87.00 81.83 -43.39
CA PRO A 669 87.66 80.55 -43.61
C PRO A 669 88.79 80.24 -42.63
N LYS A 670 89.19 81.27 -41.77
CA LYS A 670 90.26 81.08 -40.73
C LYS A 670 89.70 80.70 -39.34
N GLU A 671 88.37 80.79 -39.09
CA GLU A 671 87.73 80.47 -37.84
C GLU A 671 87.46 78.97 -37.77
N LYS A 672 88.44 78.22 -37.23
CA LYS A 672 88.49 76.78 -37.24
C LYS A 672 87.19 76.10 -36.61
N GLU A 673 86.61 76.68 -35.55
CA GLU A 673 85.42 76.18 -34.89
C GLU A 673 84.16 76.33 -35.76
N LEU A 674 84.01 77.40 -36.49
CA LEU A 674 82.89 77.63 -37.40
C LEU A 674 82.97 76.75 -38.66
N VAL A 675 84.20 76.54 -39.15
CA VAL A 675 84.46 75.61 -40.28
C VAL A 675 84.10 74.19 -39.79
N ALA A 676 84.53 73.70 -38.66
CA ALA A 676 84.19 72.42 -38.02
C ALA A 676 82.67 72.23 -37.84
N ALA A 677 81.95 73.23 -37.33
CA ALA A 677 80.52 73.23 -37.18
C ALA A 677 79.77 73.07 -38.48
N ALA A 678 80.23 73.81 -39.55
CA ALA A 678 79.67 73.74 -40.92
C ALA A 678 79.86 72.36 -41.50
N ASP A 679 81.02 71.74 -41.37
CA ASP A 679 81.33 70.40 -41.86
C ASP A 679 80.53 69.36 -41.04
N THR A 680 80.36 69.59 -39.76
CA THR A 680 79.51 68.69 -38.94
C THR A 680 78.02 68.73 -39.39
N LEU A 681 77.50 69.95 -39.63
CA LEU A 681 76.11 70.13 -40.12
C LEU A 681 75.94 69.48 -41.51
N LYS A 682 76.91 69.67 -42.41
CA LYS A 682 76.89 69.06 -43.75
C LYS A 682 76.96 67.50 -43.60
N GLY A 683 77.96 67.05 -42.83
CA GLY A 683 78.08 65.54 -42.55
C GLY A 683 76.82 64.91 -41.97
N ARG A 684 76.20 65.64 -41.07
CA ARG A 684 74.89 65.17 -40.48
C ARG A 684 73.81 65.24 -41.57
N HIS A 685 73.70 66.32 -42.33
CA HIS A 685 72.69 66.39 -43.43
C HIS A 685 72.89 65.22 -44.37
N ASP A 686 74.14 65.00 -44.92
CA ASP A 686 74.43 63.95 -45.91
C ASP A 686 74.20 62.58 -45.39
N ALA A 687 74.48 62.33 -44.06
CA ALA A 687 74.22 61.04 -43.38
C ALA A 687 72.74 60.79 -43.26
N LEU A 688 71.93 61.77 -42.83
CA LEU A 688 70.44 61.57 -42.70
C LEU A 688 69.79 61.61 -44.10
N ALA A 689 70.25 62.38 -45.08
CA ALA A 689 69.69 62.40 -46.41
C ALA A 689 69.82 60.97 -47.07
N LYS A 690 70.92 60.30 -46.83
CA LYS A 690 71.14 58.93 -47.31
C LYS A 690 70.14 57.89 -46.64
N GLN A 691 69.52 58.23 -45.51
CA GLN A 691 68.51 57.37 -44.80
C GLN A 691 67.11 57.54 -45.39
N VAL A 692 66.78 58.65 -46.06
CA VAL A 692 65.45 58.95 -46.55
C VAL A 692 64.95 57.89 -47.57
N ASP A 693 65.74 57.53 -48.57
CA ASP A 693 65.32 56.57 -49.59
C ASP A 693 65.10 55.13 -48.99
N PRO A 694 66.06 54.66 -48.18
CA PRO A 694 65.77 53.41 -47.43
C PRO A 694 64.45 53.42 -46.58
N LEU A 695 64.19 54.54 -45.86
CA LEU A 695 62.98 54.70 -45.13
C LEU A 695 61.72 54.79 -46.02
N LYS A 696 61.83 55.49 -47.20
CA LYS A 696 60.74 55.48 -48.22
C LYS A 696 60.45 54.08 -48.70
N LYS A 697 61.45 53.29 -48.94
CA LYS A 697 61.32 51.89 -49.37
C LYS A 697 60.65 51.06 -48.26
N GLN A 698 61.11 51.24 -47.01
CA GLN A 698 60.54 50.55 -45.86
C GLN A 698 59.03 50.92 -45.60
N VAL A 699 58.67 52.20 -45.80
CA VAL A 699 57.25 52.60 -45.71
C VAL A 699 56.44 51.95 -46.84
N ALA A 700 56.96 51.85 -48.07
CA ALA A 700 56.30 51.22 -49.18
C ALA A 700 56.14 49.69 -48.96
N GLU A 701 57.15 49.03 -48.39
CA GLU A 701 57.07 47.61 -48.00
C GLU A 701 56.04 47.34 -46.92
N HIS A 702 56.04 48.16 -45.85
CA HIS A 702 55.06 48.08 -44.77
C HIS A 702 53.64 48.39 -45.26
N GLN A 703 53.48 49.32 -46.17
CA GLN A 703 52.21 49.70 -46.78
C GLN A 703 51.66 48.51 -47.61
N THR A 704 52.49 47.84 -48.43
CA THR A 704 52.08 46.65 -49.17
C THR A 704 51.70 45.49 -48.24
N ALA A 705 52.45 45.35 -47.17
CA ALA A 705 52.07 44.35 -46.12
C ALA A 705 50.76 44.69 -45.49
N ALA A 706 50.45 45.93 -45.10
CA ALA A 706 49.19 46.36 -44.57
C ALA A 706 47.98 46.17 -45.50
N GLU A 707 48.18 46.43 -46.79
CA GLU A 707 47.16 46.16 -47.82
C GLU A 707 46.87 44.70 -48.00
N ALA A 708 47.86 43.82 -47.81
CA ALA A 708 47.69 42.36 -47.82
C ALA A 708 46.87 41.87 -46.55
N THR A 709 47.19 42.46 -45.39
CA THR A 709 46.41 42.11 -44.16
C THR A 709 45.00 42.66 -44.27
N ALA A 710 44.73 43.85 -44.72
CA ALA A 710 43.40 44.40 -44.93
C ALA A 710 42.55 43.56 -45.91
N THR A 711 43.24 43.08 -47.01
CA THR A 711 42.59 42.15 -47.95
C THR A 711 42.16 40.83 -47.24
N ARG A 712 43.01 40.24 -46.38
CA ARG A 712 42.71 39.05 -45.62
C ARG A 712 41.58 39.32 -44.64
N LEU A 713 41.57 40.43 -43.92
CA LEU A 713 40.51 40.82 -43.01
C LEU A 713 39.17 40.93 -43.76
N THR A 714 39.14 41.63 -44.91
CA THR A 714 37.91 41.74 -45.70
C THR A 714 37.39 40.38 -46.17
N ALA A 715 38.30 39.50 -46.59
CA ALA A 715 37.96 38.14 -47.00
C ALA A 715 37.37 37.34 -45.82
N ALA A 716 37.99 37.41 -44.64
CA ALA A 716 37.47 36.71 -43.42
C ALA A 716 36.12 37.28 -43.01
N GLN A 717 35.88 38.58 -43.02
CA GLN A 717 34.60 39.24 -42.77
C GLN A 717 33.49 38.71 -43.70
N LYS A 718 33.80 38.61 -45.00
CA LYS A 718 32.85 38.06 -45.98
C LYS A 718 32.51 36.59 -45.72
N THR A 719 33.48 35.78 -45.33
CA THR A 719 33.30 34.38 -45.00
C THR A 719 32.39 34.24 -43.81
N VAL A 720 32.66 34.94 -42.70
CA VAL A 720 31.81 34.91 -41.47
C VAL A 720 30.40 35.39 -41.79
N ALA A 721 30.21 36.42 -42.58
CA ALA A 721 28.88 36.89 -42.97
C ALA A 721 28.09 35.82 -43.76
N ALA A 722 28.73 35.16 -44.72
CA ALA A 722 28.11 34.09 -45.51
C ALA A 722 27.73 32.85 -44.62
N THR A 723 28.57 32.51 -43.67
CA THR A 723 28.28 31.40 -42.72
C THR A 723 27.18 31.77 -41.70
N ASN A 724 27.09 33.03 -41.26
CA ASN A 724 25.98 33.53 -40.50
C ASN A 724 24.63 33.42 -41.23
N GLU A 725 24.59 33.74 -42.52
CA GLU A 725 23.40 33.56 -43.35
C GLU A 725 22.97 32.08 -43.43
N LYS A 726 23.95 31.18 -43.60
CA LYS A 726 23.68 29.72 -43.56
C LYS A 726 23.15 29.26 -42.20
N LEU A 727 23.72 29.76 -41.11
CA LEU A 727 23.26 29.44 -39.76
C LEU A 727 21.83 29.92 -39.54
N ALA A 728 21.51 31.14 -39.99
CA ALA A 728 20.14 31.67 -39.88
C ALA A 728 19.13 30.82 -40.69
N ALA A 729 19.53 30.37 -41.90
CA ALA A 729 18.70 29.45 -42.69
C ALA A 729 18.52 28.09 -42.00
N ALA A 730 19.59 27.51 -41.44
CA ALA A 730 19.51 26.25 -40.70
C ALA A 730 18.66 26.39 -39.43
N GLN A 731 18.72 27.51 -38.70
CA GLN A 731 17.84 27.79 -37.57
C GLN A 731 16.37 27.85 -37.99
N THR A 732 16.08 28.55 -39.10
CA THR A 732 14.70 28.63 -39.64
C THR A 732 14.16 27.24 -39.98
N GLU A 733 14.96 26.33 -40.49
CA GLU A 733 14.50 24.95 -40.75
C GLU A 733 14.25 24.15 -39.48
N VAL A 734 15.09 24.32 -38.44
CA VAL A 734 14.83 23.74 -37.12
C VAL A 734 13.53 24.28 -36.51
N ASP A 735 13.32 25.59 -36.55
CA ASP A 735 12.14 26.26 -36.02
C ASP A 735 10.85 25.84 -36.74
N LYS A 736 10.95 25.49 -38.02
CA LYS A 736 9.83 24.94 -38.80
C LYS A 736 9.51 23.48 -38.44
N LEU A 737 10.57 22.66 -38.27
CA LEU A 737 10.40 21.22 -37.99
C LEU A 737 10.02 20.92 -36.54
N GLN A 738 10.43 21.74 -35.56
CA GLN A 738 10.15 21.52 -34.16
C GLN A 738 8.62 21.40 -33.84
N PRO A 739 7.76 22.36 -34.27
CA PRO A 739 6.32 22.23 -33.98
C PRO A 739 5.66 21.07 -34.74
N ILE A 740 6.19 20.64 -35.87
CA ILE A 740 5.70 19.47 -36.60
C ILE A 740 5.99 18.21 -35.79
N HIS A 741 7.19 18.07 -35.26
CA HIS A 741 7.56 16.97 -34.39
C HIS A 741 6.75 16.97 -33.09
N ASP A 742 6.63 18.12 -32.40
CA ASP A 742 5.90 18.23 -31.13
C ASP A 742 4.43 17.82 -31.31
N ARG A 743 3.82 18.19 -32.44
CA ARG A 743 2.44 17.78 -32.76
C ARG A 743 2.35 16.29 -33.05
N ALA A 744 3.26 15.73 -33.86
CA ALA A 744 3.25 14.31 -34.19
C ALA A 744 3.48 13.45 -32.93
N ASP A 745 4.35 13.86 -32.02
CA ASP A 745 4.62 13.19 -30.76
C ASP A 745 3.42 13.29 -29.79
N SER A 746 2.76 14.45 -29.74
CA SER A 746 1.52 14.63 -28.98
C SER A 746 0.38 13.74 -29.48
N ASP A 747 0.19 13.67 -30.81
CA ASP A 747 -0.82 12.79 -31.41
C ASP A 747 -0.52 11.31 -31.13
N ARG A 748 0.74 10.89 -31.17
CA ARG A 748 1.20 9.57 -30.79
C ARG A 748 0.86 9.27 -29.31
N GLN A 749 1.25 10.14 -28.38
CA GLN A 749 1.00 9.97 -26.96
C GLN A 749 -0.51 9.87 -26.62
N GLN A 750 -1.35 10.65 -27.30
CA GLN A 750 -2.80 10.59 -27.11
C GLN A 750 -3.38 9.24 -27.56
N ARG A 751 -2.92 8.69 -28.69
CA ARG A 751 -3.36 7.41 -29.21
C ARG A 751 -2.88 6.24 -28.35
N ASP A 752 -1.61 6.27 -27.92
CA ASP A 752 -1.06 5.30 -26.99
C ASP A 752 -1.84 5.29 -25.67
N SER A 753 -2.14 6.46 -25.11
CA SER A 753 -2.96 6.58 -23.88
C SER A 753 -4.38 6.05 -24.06
N ALA A 754 -4.97 6.21 -25.25
CA ALA A 754 -6.29 5.65 -25.54
C ALA A 754 -6.26 4.11 -25.62
N LEU A 755 -5.22 3.54 -26.24
CA LEU A 755 -5.00 2.10 -26.30
C LEU A 755 -4.77 1.52 -24.89
N ASP A 756 -3.94 2.16 -24.07
CA ASP A 756 -3.66 1.73 -22.70
C ASP A 756 -4.93 1.65 -21.85
N LYS A 757 -5.86 2.60 -22.01
CA LYS A 757 -7.14 2.56 -21.33
C LYS A 757 -7.97 1.34 -21.73
N LEU A 758 -8.02 1.01 -23.03
CA LEU A 758 -8.75 -0.17 -23.52
C LEU A 758 -8.09 -1.48 -23.04
N VAL A 759 -6.77 -1.54 -23.04
CA VAL A 759 -6.00 -2.69 -22.51
C VAL A 759 -6.26 -2.85 -21.00
N SER A 760 -6.31 -1.75 -20.25
CA SER A 760 -6.65 -1.76 -18.83
C SER A 760 -8.05 -2.33 -18.57
N GLU A 761 -9.04 -2.03 -19.42
CA GLU A 761 -10.39 -2.59 -19.29
C GLU A 761 -10.41 -4.11 -19.51
N TRP A 762 -9.62 -4.63 -20.44
CA TRP A 762 -9.48 -6.08 -20.62
C TRP A 762 -8.79 -6.75 -19.44
N SER A 763 -7.77 -6.12 -18.86
CA SER A 763 -7.17 -6.56 -17.60
C SER A 763 -8.20 -6.55 -16.47
N ASN A 764 -9.06 -5.52 -16.40
CA ASN A 764 -10.14 -5.44 -15.42
C ASN A 764 -11.16 -6.58 -15.52
N GLN A 765 -11.32 -7.15 -16.71
CA GLN A 765 -12.21 -8.28 -16.99
C GLN A 765 -11.49 -9.64 -16.97
N PHE A 766 -10.22 -9.65 -16.58
CA PHE A 766 -9.39 -10.86 -16.56
C PHE A 766 -9.24 -11.56 -17.92
N ALA A 767 -9.46 -10.84 -19.02
CA ALA A 767 -9.24 -11.33 -20.38
C ALA A 767 -7.75 -11.45 -20.73
N ILE A 768 -6.93 -10.63 -20.10
CA ILE A 768 -5.47 -10.68 -20.06
C ILE A 768 -5.02 -10.68 -18.59
N SER A 769 -3.80 -11.09 -18.32
CA SER A 769 -3.24 -11.00 -16.96
C SER A 769 -3.05 -9.54 -16.53
N THR A 770 -3.22 -9.27 -15.26
CA THR A 770 -3.02 -7.92 -14.68
C THR A 770 -1.55 -7.72 -14.35
N ILE A 771 -1.00 -6.57 -14.74
CA ILE A 771 0.33 -6.15 -14.30
C ILE A 771 0.18 -5.46 -12.94
N ALA A 772 0.77 -6.05 -11.91
CA ALA A 772 0.72 -5.53 -10.54
C ALA A 772 2.12 -5.19 -10.02
N PRO A 773 2.32 -4.06 -9.31
CA PRO A 773 3.60 -3.74 -8.71
C PRO A 773 3.92 -4.72 -7.58
N LEU A 774 5.19 -5.09 -7.42
CA LEU A 774 5.62 -5.89 -6.29
C LEU A 774 5.41 -5.12 -4.98
N SER A 775 4.90 -5.81 -3.96
CA SER A 775 4.87 -5.23 -2.61
C SER A 775 6.29 -4.93 -2.13
N PRO A 776 6.47 -3.99 -1.18
CA PRO A 776 7.79 -3.66 -0.65
C PRO A 776 8.55 -4.89 -0.15
N GLU A 777 7.85 -5.82 0.46
CA GLU A 777 8.38 -7.07 0.99
C GLU A 777 8.79 -8.02 -0.13
N GLN A 778 7.97 -8.15 -1.18
CA GLN A 778 8.30 -8.95 -2.37
C GLN A 778 9.50 -8.36 -3.12
N LEU A 779 9.53 -7.05 -3.33
CA LEU A 779 10.62 -6.36 -4.00
C LEU A 779 11.96 -6.59 -3.27
N ALA A 780 11.99 -6.38 -1.94
CA ALA A 780 13.18 -6.60 -1.13
C ALA A 780 13.68 -8.05 -1.21
N ARG A 781 12.77 -9.02 -1.03
CA ARG A 781 13.12 -10.44 -1.06
C ARG A 781 13.58 -10.88 -2.43
N SER A 782 12.90 -10.42 -3.49
CA SER A 782 13.28 -10.74 -4.87
C SER A 782 14.64 -10.19 -5.25
N MET A 783 14.97 -8.95 -4.86
CA MET A 783 16.31 -8.39 -5.06
C MET A 783 17.39 -9.14 -4.29
N MET A 784 17.13 -9.50 -3.03
CA MET A 784 18.06 -10.31 -2.24
C MET A 784 18.21 -11.74 -2.76
N GLN A 785 17.14 -12.33 -3.32
CA GLN A 785 17.19 -13.63 -3.99
C GLN A 785 18.02 -13.55 -5.27
N ALA A 786 17.72 -12.61 -6.16
CA ALA A 786 18.43 -12.41 -7.42
C ALA A 786 19.95 -12.19 -7.23
N THR A 787 20.31 -11.37 -6.25
CA THR A 787 21.72 -11.06 -5.95
C THR A 787 22.46 -12.13 -5.16
N GLY A 788 21.73 -13.17 -4.64
CA GLY A 788 22.33 -14.24 -3.82
C GLY A 788 22.53 -13.87 -2.34
N GLN A 789 21.97 -12.74 -1.86
CA GLN A 789 22.13 -12.33 -0.46
C GLN A 789 21.41 -13.28 0.52
N ILE A 790 20.23 -13.81 0.14
CA ILE A 790 19.51 -14.78 0.98
C ILE A 790 20.37 -16.02 1.20
N GLU A 791 20.97 -16.56 0.13
CA GLU A 791 21.82 -17.75 0.23
C GLU A 791 23.11 -17.47 1.03
N ARG A 792 23.72 -16.31 0.84
CA ARG A 792 24.88 -15.88 1.65
C ARG A 792 24.56 -15.87 3.15
N HIS A 793 23.39 -15.35 3.53
CA HIS A 793 22.98 -15.37 4.94
C HIS A 793 22.64 -16.77 5.41
N ARG A 794 22.03 -17.62 4.58
CA ARG A 794 21.73 -19.02 4.90
C ARG A 794 23.02 -19.82 5.19
N VAL A 795 24.01 -19.70 4.33
CA VAL A 795 25.35 -20.32 4.53
C VAL A 795 25.98 -19.83 5.83
N ALA A 796 25.96 -18.54 6.10
CA ALA A 796 26.51 -17.97 7.33
C ALA A 796 25.80 -18.50 8.59
N VAL A 797 24.46 -18.57 8.58
CA VAL A 797 23.67 -19.11 9.71
C VAL A 797 23.92 -20.60 9.88
N THR A 798 24.02 -21.35 8.80
CA THR A 798 24.35 -22.78 8.85
C THR A 798 25.69 -22.97 9.53
N ALA A 799 26.74 -22.25 9.13
CA ALA A 799 28.06 -22.33 9.74
C ALA A 799 28.04 -21.90 11.23
N GLU A 800 27.27 -20.87 11.59
CA GLU A 800 27.11 -20.46 12.99
C GLU A 800 26.44 -21.56 13.84
N LEU A 801 25.41 -22.22 13.34
CA LEU A 801 24.70 -23.29 14.04
C LEU A 801 25.53 -24.57 14.13
N GLU A 802 26.27 -24.93 13.08
CA GLU A 802 27.18 -26.05 13.11
C GLU A 802 28.33 -25.85 14.13
N LYS A 803 28.81 -24.61 14.25
CA LYS A 803 29.84 -24.28 15.26
C LYS A 803 29.27 -24.30 16.70
N LYS A 804 28.02 -23.84 16.91
CA LYS A 804 27.42 -23.73 18.27
C LYS A 804 26.83 -25.04 18.75
N THR A 805 26.14 -25.75 17.89
CA THR A 805 25.35 -26.95 18.18
C THR A 805 25.43 -27.94 17.01
N PRO A 806 26.62 -28.57 16.77
CA PRO A 806 26.76 -29.50 15.66
C PRO A 806 25.82 -30.68 15.80
N LEU A 807 25.22 -31.10 14.68
CA LEU A 807 24.43 -32.33 14.62
C LEU A 807 25.39 -33.56 14.64
N SER A 808 25.11 -34.51 15.54
CA SER A 808 25.80 -35.79 15.49
C SER A 808 25.48 -36.58 14.21
N ASP A 809 26.30 -37.55 13.86
CA ASP A 809 26.02 -38.39 12.66
C ASP A 809 24.74 -39.22 12.81
N GLU A 810 24.30 -39.49 14.05
CA GLU A 810 23.02 -40.11 14.36
C GLU A 810 21.88 -39.12 14.15
N ASP A 811 22.05 -37.86 14.58
CA ASP A 811 21.07 -36.78 14.41
C ASP A 811 20.84 -36.42 12.93
N LYS A 812 21.87 -36.48 12.10
CA LYS A 812 21.78 -36.28 10.64
C LYS A 812 20.95 -37.34 9.92
N LYS A 813 20.79 -38.53 10.53
CA LYS A 813 19.92 -39.62 10.01
C LYS A 813 18.47 -39.50 10.53
N ASN A 814 18.24 -38.67 11.55
CA ASN A 814 16.91 -38.48 12.11
C ASN A 814 16.17 -37.34 11.37
N ALA A 815 15.12 -37.70 10.63
CA ALA A 815 14.36 -36.77 9.80
C ALA A 815 13.79 -35.58 10.61
N GLU A 816 13.32 -35.81 11.84
CA GLU A 816 12.76 -34.75 12.72
C GLU A 816 13.85 -33.75 13.15
N LYS A 817 15.02 -34.22 13.53
CA LYS A 817 16.16 -33.35 13.91
C LYS A 817 16.70 -32.58 12.73
N VAL A 818 16.75 -33.17 11.55
CA VAL A 818 17.14 -32.51 10.29
C VAL A 818 16.13 -31.42 9.95
N ALA A 819 14.81 -31.72 10.01
CA ALA A 819 13.75 -30.72 9.79
C ALA A 819 13.80 -29.57 10.79
N LYS A 820 14.05 -29.87 12.08
CA LYS A 820 14.26 -28.85 13.10
C LYS A 820 15.46 -27.97 12.79
N ARG A 821 16.60 -28.55 12.40
CA ARG A 821 17.79 -27.80 11.99
C ARG A 821 17.51 -26.91 10.77
N ALA A 822 16.81 -27.42 9.77
CA ALA A 822 16.42 -26.62 8.61
C ALA A 822 15.55 -25.40 9.03
N THR A 823 14.63 -25.61 9.97
CA THR A 823 13.82 -24.53 10.54
C THR A 823 14.67 -23.50 11.29
N GLU A 824 15.65 -23.92 12.07
CA GLU A 824 16.59 -23.03 12.79
C GLU A 824 17.42 -22.18 11.82
N ILE A 825 17.94 -22.80 10.74
CA ILE A 825 18.70 -22.10 9.68
C ILE A 825 17.80 -21.05 9.03
N GLU A 826 16.60 -21.41 8.68
CA GLU A 826 15.67 -20.51 8.00
C GLU A 826 15.28 -19.33 8.90
N ASN A 827 14.98 -19.58 10.18
CA ASN A 827 14.66 -18.52 11.14
C ASN A 827 15.87 -17.58 11.38
N GLY A 828 17.08 -18.12 11.45
CA GLY A 828 18.30 -17.33 11.55
C GLY A 828 18.55 -16.47 10.30
N THR A 829 18.34 -17.04 9.11
CA THR A 829 18.44 -16.31 7.83
C THR A 829 17.44 -15.17 7.78
N ARG A 830 16.19 -15.43 8.14
CA ARG A 830 15.13 -14.41 8.22
C ARG A 830 15.48 -13.25 9.16
N ALA A 831 16.03 -13.55 10.32
CA ALA A 831 16.46 -12.52 11.26
C ALA A 831 17.55 -11.61 10.66
N LYS A 832 18.48 -12.18 9.88
CA LYS A 832 19.56 -11.40 9.24
C LYS A 832 19.07 -10.49 8.09
N VAL A 833 18.01 -10.88 7.37
CA VAL A 833 17.46 -10.06 6.26
C VAL A 833 16.36 -9.10 6.70
N ALA A 834 15.84 -9.22 7.92
CA ALA A 834 14.68 -8.45 8.39
C ALA A 834 14.90 -6.93 8.33
N ALA A 835 16.09 -6.44 8.66
CA ALA A 835 16.41 -5.01 8.59
C ALA A 835 16.37 -4.47 7.16
N ASN A 836 16.87 -5.25 6.20
CA ASN A 836 16.82 -4.87 4.78
C ASN A 836 15.37 -4.77 4.27
N ILE A 837 14.52 -5.74 4.62
CA ILE A 837 13.09 -5.70 4.27
C ILE A 837 12.42 -4.47 4.89
N ALA A 838 12.73 -4.16 6.16
CA ALA A 838 12.16 -3.01 6.84
C ALA A 838 12.50 -1.67 6.16
N GLU A 839 13.71 -1.52 5.58
CA GLU A 839 14.08 -0.33 4.82
C GLU A 839 13.26 -0.20 3.53
N PHE A 840 12.97 -1.28 2.82
CA PHE A 840 12.08 -1.25 1.66
C PHE A 840 10.64 -0.90 2.07
N VAL A 841 10.13 -1.51 3.14
CA VAL A 841 8.80 -1.18 3.67
C VAL A 841 8.71 0.30 4.05
N LYS A 842 9.74 0.88 4.66
CA LYS A 842 9.80 2.30 5.00
C LYS A 842 9.77 3.22 3.77
N LYS A 843 10.38 2.80 2.65
CA LYS A 843 10.46 3.60 1.42
C LYS A 843 9.28 3.40 0.47
N PHE A 844 8.73 2.19 0.40
CA PHE A 844 7.72 1.80 -0.58
C PHE A 844 6.35 1.45 0.04
N GLY A 845 6.26 1.28 1.36
CA GLY A 845 5.01 0.92 2.05
C GLY A 845 4.07 2.10 2.24
N GLY A 846 2.76 1.85 2.14
CA GLY A 846 1.72 2.81 2.50
C GLY A 846 1.61 3.03 4.02
N ALA A 847 1.16 4.21 4.43
CA ALA A 847 0.83 4.49 5.83
C ALA A 847 -0.45 3.72 6.25
N PRO A 848 -0.64 3.43 7.56
CA PRO A 848 -1.88 2.84 8.05
C PRO A 848 -3.10 3.70 7.68
N GLY A 849 -4.17 3.06 7.19
CA GLY A 849 -5.38 3.73 6.69
C GLY A 849 -5.29 4.20 5.23
N GLN A 850 -4.14 3.99 4.56
CA GLN A 850 -3.99 4.22 3.13
C GLN A 850 -4.02 2.88 2.37
N PRO A 851 -4.37 2.86 1.07
CA PRO A 851 -4.28 1.66 0.26
C PRO A 851 -2.86 1.07 0.32
N GLN A 852 -2.76 -0.24 0.60
CA GLN A 852 -1.47 -0.92 0.81
C GLN A 852 -0.93 -1.58 -0.47
N ASN A 853 -1.73 -1.68 -1.52
CA ASN A 853 -1.46 -2.32 -2.81
C ASN A 853 -1.26 -1.33 -3.97
N GLN A 854 -1.35 -0.03 -3.73
CA GLN A 854 -1.14 0.98 -4.75
C GLN A 854 0.34 1.35 -4.89
N PHE A 855 0.75 1.55 -6.14
CA PHE A 855 2.10 2.03 -6.45
C PHE A 855 2.11 3.56 -6.54
N PHE A 856 2.84 4.19 -5.63
CA PHE A 856 3.09 5.62 -5.67
C PHE A 856 4.55 5.86 -6.04
N ALA A 857 4.80 6.28 -7.29
CA ALA A 857 6.14 6.63 -7.72
C ALA A 857 6.60 7.94 -7.06
N THR A 858 7.69 7.91 -6.32
CA THR A 858 8.31 9.08 -5.71
C THR A 858 9.77 9.22 -6.13
N VAL A 859 10.27 10.45 -6.16
CA VAL A 859 11.68 10.73 -6.43
C VAL A 859 12.60 10.01 -5.43
N ASP A 860 12.18 9.90 -4.18
CA ASP A 860 12.92 9.22 -3.10
C ASP A 860 13.09 7.72 -3.37
N GLN A 861 12.06 7.07 -3.91
CA GLN A 861 12.11 5.65 -4.34
C GLN A 861 13.03 5.46 -5.54
N ALA A 862 12.96 6.35 -6.52
CA ALA A 862 13.84 6.32 -7.69
C ALA A 862 15.31 6.50 -7.29
N LEU A 863 15.60 7.49 -6.43
CA LEU A 863 16.95 7.73 -5.91
C LEU A 863 17.44 6.60 -5.02
N PHE A 864 16.58 5.97 -4.23
CA PHE A 864 16.93 4.80 -3.41
C PHE A 864 17.39 3.62 -4.27
N LEU A 865 16.74 3.35 -5.39
CA LEU A 865 17.14 2.29 -6.32
C LEU A 865 18.35 2.68 -7.17
N ALA A 866 18.42 3.94 -7.63
CA ALA A 866 19.50 4.41 -8.50
C ALA A 866 20.82 4.60 -7.75
N ASN A 867 20.78 5.23 -6.56
CA ASN A 867 21.98 5.67 -5.84
C ASN A 867 22.14 5.00 -4.46
N GLY A 868 21.20 4.12 -4.08
CA GLY A 868 21.19 3.49 -2.76
C GLY A 868 22.36 2.53 -2.59
N GLY A 869 23.26 2.83 -1.66
CA GLY A 869 24.43 1.99 -1.36
C GLY A 869 24.07 0.56 -0.93
N MET A 870 22.83 0.32 -0.51
CA MET A 870 22.36 -1.01 -0.12
C MET A 870 22.33 -1.96 -1.33
N VAL A 871 21.63 -1.61 -2.41
CA VAL A 871 21.52 -2.45 -3.62
C VAL A 871 22.88 -2.60 -4.29
N GLN A 872 23.66 -1.53 -4.37
CA GLN A 872 25.01 -1.56 -4.89
C GLN A 872 25.92 -2.50 -4.08
N SER A 873 25.79 -2.51 -2.75
CA SER A 873 26.57 -3.42 -1.88
C SER A 873 26.22 -4.90 -2.12
N TRP A 874 24.99 -5.21 -2.53
CA TRP A 874 24.56 -6.58 -2.85
C TRP A 874 25.13 -7.07 -4.19
N LEU A 875 25.41 -6.15 -5.11
CA LEU A 875 26.05 -6.43 -6.39
C LEU A 875 27.58 -6.42 -6.31
N ALA A 876 28.17 -5.86 -5.24
CA ALA A 876 29.60 -5.93 -5.06
C ALA A 876 30.07 -7.38 -4.95
N PRO A 877 31.16 -7.80 -5.64
CA PRO A 877 31.66 -9.16 -5.59
C PRO A 877 31.94 -9.60 -4.14
N GLY A 878 31.45 -10.75 -3.76
CA GLY A 878 31.65 -11.29 -2.41
C GLY A 878 31.01 -12.66 -2.20
N GLY A 879 31.78 -13.63 -1.76
CA GLY A 879 31.34 -15.03 -1.66
C GLY A 879 30.96 -15.59 -3.02
N GLU A 880 29.87 -16.34 -3.08
CA GLU A 880 29.27 -16.91 -4.30
C GLU A 880 28.02 -16.14 -4.74
N ASN A 881 28.00 -14.79 -4.57
CA ASN A 881 26.90 -13.97 -5.06
C ASN A 881 26.84 -13.96 -6.60
N LEU A 882 25.75 -13.43 -7.18
CA LEU A 882 25.51 -13.45 -8.62
C LEU A 882 26.71 -12.90 -9.40
N VAL A 883 27.20 -11.70 -9.07
CA VAL A 883 28.32 -11.07 -9.78
C VAL A 883 29.60 -11.90 -9.68
N SER A 884 29.91 -12.44 -8.47
CA SER A 884 31.11 -13.29 -8.30
C SER A 884 31.08 -14.56 -9.16
N ARG A 885 29.90 -15.17 -9.36
CA ARG A 885 29.73 -16.35 -10.24
C ARG A 885 29.89 -15.97 -11.71
N LEU A 886 29.29 -14.86 -12.15
CA LEU A 886 29.29 -14.42 -13.53
C LEU A 886 30.67 -13.94 -14.01
N VAL A 887 31.41 -13.24 -13.17
CA VAL A 887 32.77 -12.76 -13.53
C VAL A 887 33.73 -13.92 -13.79
N LYS A 888 33.53 -15.07 -13.13
CA LYS A 888 34.33 -16.30 -13.33
C LYS A 888 34.03 -17.00 -14.66
N ASN A 889 32.90 -16.70 -15.30
CA ASN A 889 32.47 -17.35 -16.54
C ASN A 889 32.98 -16.58 -17.76
N GLU A 890 33.50 -17.26 -18.78
CA GLU A 890 33.98 -16.66 -20.03
C GLU A 890 32.94 -16.79 -21.18
N ASP A 891 31.93 -17.59 -21.01
CA ASP A 891 30.87 -17.78 -22.01
C ASP A 891 29.77 -16.72 -21.84
N PHE A 892 29.63 -15.82 -22.78
CA PHE A 892 28.63 -14.74 -22.77
C PHE A 892 27.20 -15.27 -22.80
N GLN A 893 26.95 -16.38 -23.51
CA GLN A 893 25.64 -17.05 -23.53
C GLN A 893 25.26 -17.53 -22.12
N ALA A 894 26.18 -18.18 -21.43
CA ALA A 894 25.97 -18.67 -20.07
C ALA A 894 25.86 -17.52 -19.05
N ILE A 895 26.60 -16.41 -19.25
CA ILE A 895 26.45 -15.19 -18.43
C ILE A 895 25.05 -14.59 -18.61
N ALA A 896 24.59 -14.43 -19.87
CA ALA A 896 23.27 -13.89 -20.16
C ALA A 896 22.16 -14.79 -19.60
N GLU A 897 22.25 -16.11 -19.79
CA GLU A 897 21.28 -17.06 -19.28
C GLU A 897 21.17 -16.98 -17.73
N GLU A 898 22.30 -16.99 -17.02
CA GLU A 898 22.29 -16.92 -15.55
C GLU A 898 21.74 -15.58 -15.03
N LEU A 899 22.04 -14.45 -15.70
CA LEU A 899 21.48 -13.12 -15.38
C LEU A 899 19.97 -13.12 -15.50
N TYR A 900 19.45 -13.55 -16.64
CA TYR A 900 18.02 -13.51 -16.92
C TYR A 900 17.24 -14.51 -16.08
N LEU A 901 17.74 -15.72 -15.87
CA LEU A 901 17.12 -16.69 -14.96
C LEU A 901 17.10 -16.22 -13.51
N SER A 902 18.20 -15.60 -13.04
CA SER A 902 18.31 -15.12 -11.65
C SER A 902 17.43 -13.90 -11.37
N ILE A 903 17.23 -13.02 -12.36
CA ILE A 903 16.57 -11.72 -12.16
C ILE A 903 15.16 -11.72 -12.74
N LEU A 904 14.98 -12.18 -13.99
CA LEU A 904 13.71 -12.10 -14.73
C LEU A 904 12.96 -13.42 -14.86
N THR A 905 13.54 -14.54 -14.38
CA THR A 905 12.91 -15.88 -14.40
C THR A 905 12.62 -16.42 -15.80
N ARG A 906 13.29 -15.91 -16.81
CA ARG A 906 13.19 -16.38 -18.19
C ARG A 906 14.56 -16.50 -18.86
N ARG A 907 14.62 -17.18 -19.99
CA ARG A 907 15.82 -17.17 -20.82
C ARG A 907 15.92 -15.87 -21.62
N PRO A 908 17.14 -15.38 -21.89
CA PRO A 908 17.34 -14.22 -22.75
C PRO A 908 17.00 -14.57 -24.21
N SER A 909 16.58 -13.58 -25.00
CA SER A 909 16.48 -13.67 -26.43
C SER A 909 17.87 -13.66 -27.09
N ALA A 910 17.95 -14.00 -28.38
CA ALA A 910 19.21 -13.92 -29.13
C ALA A 910 19.76 -12.48 -29.22
N GLU A 911 18.90 -11.48 -29.29
CA GLU A 911 19.24 -10.06 -29.32
C GLU A 911 19.80 -9.63 -27.95
N GLU A 912 19.16 -9.98 -26.84
CA GLU A 912 19.63 -9.70 -25.48
C GLU A 912 20.99 -10.33 -25.19
N VAL A 913 21.25 -11.54 -25.71
CA VAL A 913 22.57 -12.16 -25.61
C VAL A 913 23.62 -11.37 -26.39
N ALA A 914 23.29 -10.92 -27.62
CA ALA A 914 24.18 -10.15 -28.44
C ALA A 914 24.52 -8.79 -27.78
N ASP A 915 23.56 -8.12 -27.20
CA ASP A 915 23.75 -6.85 -26.47
C ASP A 915 24.69 -7.03 -25.26
N ILE A 916 24.49 -8.08 -24.47
CA ILE A 916 25.35 -8.41 -23.33
C ILE A 916 26.79 -8.70 -23.82
N GLN A 917 26.93 -9.49 -24.89
CA GLN A 917 28.21 -9.81 -25.47
C GLN A 917 28.94 -8.57 -25.94
N GLN A 918 28.27 -7.69 -26.68
CA GLN A 918 28.83 -6.42 -27.15
C GLN A 918 29.29 -5.57 -25.98
N PHE A 919 28.42 -5.33 -25.02
CA PHE A 919 28.69 -4.47 -23.87
C PHE A 919 29.86 -4.97 -23.01
N LEU A 920 29.94 -6.27 -22.73
CA LEU A 920 31.05 -6.86 -21.97
C LEU A 920 32.35 -6.93 -22.79
N THR A 921 32.29 -7.04 -24.12
CA THR A 921 33.47 -6.98 -24.99
C THR A 921 34.08 -5.59 -24.99
N GLU A 922 33.27 -4.54 -25.08
CA GLU A 922 33.70 -3.15 -24.99
C GLU A 922 34.32 -2.81 -23.62
N ARG A 923 33.94 -3.50 -22.58
CA ARG A 923 34.41 -3.34 -21.17
C ARG A 923 35.30 -4.46 -20.68
N LYS A 924 36.07 -5.07 -21.56
CA LYS A 924 36.89 -6.27 -21.26
C LYS A 924 37.83 -6.06 -20.06
N ASP A 925 38.40 -4.88 -19.90
CA ASP A 925 39.31 -4.54 -18.80
C ASP A 925 38.56 -4.23 -17.47
N GLU A 926 37.24 -4.03 -17.51
CA GLU A 926 36.36 -3.72 -16.38
C GLU A 926 35.20 -4.71 -16.27
N LYS A 927 35.37 -5.98 -16.62
CA LYS A 927 34.33 -7.02 -16.67
C LYS A 927 33.47 -7.05 -15.42
N THR A 928 34.09 -6.92 -14.24
CA THR A 928 33.35 -6.91 -12.96
C THR A 928 32.34 -5.76 -12.88
N LEU A 929 32.76 -4.57 -13.25
CA LEU A 929 31.91 -3.39 -13.28
C LEU A 929 30.80 -3.55 -14.35
N GLY A 930 31.15 -4.05 -15.55
CA GLY A 930 30.18 -4.32 -16.60
C GLY A 930 29.07 -5.29 -16.17
N VAL A 931 29.41 -6.38 -15.52
CA VAL A 931 28.44 -7.35 -14.99
C VAL A 931 27.57 -6.72 -13.89
N GLN A 932 28.14 -5.88 -13.02
CA GLN A 932 27.37 -5.15 -11.99
C GLN A 932 26.35 -4.19 -12.60
N GLU A 933 26.76 -3.44 -13.65
CA GLU A 933 25.90 -2.49 -14.33
C GLU A 933 24.74 -3.18 -15.05
N ILE A 934 24.99 -4.30 -15.75
CA ILE A 934 23.92 -5.10 -16.37
C ILE A 934 22.96 -5.63 -15.30
N ALA A 935 23.47 -6.24 -14.24
CA ALA A 935 22.63 -6.78 -13.16
C ALA A 935 21.81 -5.67 -12.48
N TRP A 936 22.40 -4.50 -12.27
CA TRP A 936 21.70 -3.34 -11.75
C TRP A 936 20.61 -2.84 -12.72
N ALA A 937 20.89 -2.75 -14.01
CA ALA A 937 19.91 -2.33 -15.01
C ALA A 937 18.71 -3.28 -15.05
N LEU A 938 18.94 -4.60 -15.03
CA LEU A 938 17.87 -5.59 -14.97
C LEU A 938 17.06 -5.51 -13.68
N LEU A 939 17.69 -5.35 -12.49
CA LEU A 939 17.01 -5.22 -11.19
C LEU A 939 16.17 -3.94 -11.07
N THR A 940 16.51 -2.90 -11.81
CA THR A 940 15.78 -1.63 -11.82
C THR A 940 14.78 -1.53 -12.97
N SER A 941 14.76 -2.49 -13.89
CA SER A 941 13.83 -2.54 -15.00
C SER A 941 12.36 -2.62 -14.56
N ALA A 942 11.45 -2.22 -15.42
CA ALA A 942 10.01 -2.40 -15.21
C ALA A 942 9.68 -3.89 -15.10
N GLU A 943 10.25 -4.74 -15.96
CA GLU A 943 10.04 -6.19 -15.96
C GLU A 943 10.36 -6.83 -14.60
N PHE A 944 11.40 -6.37 -13.88
CA PHE A 944 11.70 -6.89 -12.54
C PHE A 944 10.74 -6.39 -11.47
N ARG A 945 10.26 -5.15 -11.55
CA ARG A 945 9.51 -4.48 -10.49
C ARG A 945 8.02 -4.81 -10.47
N PHE A 946 7.52 -5.48 -11.48
CA PHE A 946 6.13 -5.88 -11.60
C PHE A 946 5.97 -7.40 -11.65
N SER A 947 4.81 -7.88 -11.19
CA SER A 947 4.28 -9.21 -11.48
C SER A 947 3.39 -9.08 -12.72
N TYR A 948 3.54 -10.00 -13.67
CA TYR A 948 2.83 -9.97 -14.93
C TYR A 948 2.43 -11.37 -15.36
#